data_a0488a7bbd9825d5d40c5cb564a66f66
#
_entry.id   a0488a7bbd9825d5d40c5cb564a66f66
#
_cell.length_a   1.000
_cell.length_b   1.000
_cell.length_c   1.000
_cell.angle_alpha   90.00
_cell.angle_beta   90.00
_cell.angle_gamma   90.00
#
_symmetry.space_group_name_H-M   'P 1'
#
loop_
_entity.id
_entity.type
_entity.pdbx_description
1 polymer ?
#
loop_
_entity_poly.entity_id
_entity_poly.type
_entity_poly.pdbx_seq_one_letter_code
_entity_poly.pdbx_strand_id
1 'polypeptide(L)'
;MKNNQFARISADHQTVIDELQQIHFMDNEVNEASTSAAAYRLLLRKACVNVQGEHGFDTKLRNYLATPDTDLKDYLNAGEPITAEVFYLVVLQLCGFLPGDDFSMDEPLAAMKEMQLPMLEAVGAWTRAQVLDAWYLLLTTHTKDGQTFLDLLTNQGYFVPFYDLSARQKPLFFNGKSQAVFDTSKLICEVVYVESSVDSDHDGNRDLLKVEIIRPADTENGLKVPALFTASPYNQDTNDEAGAKAMHKVNVPLTEKQPNNLSYKDIAYHDEKMELPDPRSINGETKYAAETFSREYSYTLNDYFLARGFAAVYSAGIGTLDSDGIQTCGNPQQTEATINVIEWLNGKRCAYTNRTDHIAITAWWCNGSVAMTGRSYLGTLATAAATTGVEGLKTIISEAAISSWYGYYREGGLMIAPDGYPGEDADVLAIETMSRMKAAADYHLHIKDYFDMQMKKMARDMERESGNYNTFWDARNYLKKVKNIKCDVLMVHGLNDWNVKPGQVEQLWQALRDVPVTKKIILHQGQHIYINAFRSIDYTDMINLWISHELYGVQNGAKELLPNVIVQDNVIPETWTVYQDWSEPSMARETYHFSEGKLDIASTGYKVVTFKDSLPFDHFKRYAEHLDQWQRDILAEEPNDLSANRLLFKTVPVDKDMIIDGRVRVHVQASSNHSFGMLSFQLVDYGEAKRFNVSPTPIPMRKIGLGYRWREDQLREFTLAKFATPFKMISKGHINLQNRENAWKVDELKPDQFYSIDVDLQPTFHRLAAGHQLGLVVYATDFGMTVRGNQDLRYSLELGNCRLDVPLR
;
A
#
# COMPACT_ATOMS: atom_id res chain seq x y z
N MET A 1 -5.40 -21.26 -12.07
CA MET A 1 -5.18 -19.80 -12.02
C MET A 1 -6.50 -19.09 -11.76
N LYS A 2 -6.53 -18.11 -10.85
CA LYS A 2 -7.73 -17.30 -10.61
C LYS A 2 -7.47 -15.85 -10.97
N ASN A 3 -8.49 -15.16 -11.43
CA ASN A 3 -8.46 -13.73 -11.73
C ASN A 3 -9.59 -13.06 -10.96
N ASN A 4 -9.24 -12.24 -9.96
CA ASN A 4 -10.23 -11.53 -9.17
C ASN A 4 -10.37 -10.13 -9.75
N GLN A 5 -11.51 -9.86 -10.38
CA GLN A 5 -11.81 -8.60 -11.05
C GLN A 5 -12.92 -7.86 -10.32
N PHE A 6 -12.56 -6.72 -9.70
CA PHE A 6 -13.47 -5.88 -8.93
C PHE A 6 -13.88 -4.59 -9.66
N ALA A 7 -13.12 -4.19 -10.70
CA ALA A 7 -13.30 -2.93 -11.41
C ALA A 7 -14.00 -3.05 -12.76
N ARG A 8 -14.78 -4.12 -12.98
CA ARG A 8 -15.53 -4.30 -14.22
C ARG A 8 -16.98 -3.85 -14.03
N ILE A 9 -17.41 -2.86 -14.81
CA ILE A 9 -18.80 -2.37 -14.82
C ILE A 9 -19.64 -3.25 -15.74
N SER A 10 -20.80 -3.64 -15.25
CA SER A 10 -21.82 -4.27 -16.11
C SER A 10 -22.45 -3.21 -17.02
N ALA A 11 -22.53 -3.48 -18.32
CA ALA A 11 -23.10 -2.59 -19.32
C ALA A 11 -24.32 -3.22 -19.98
N ASP A 12 -25.33 -2.44 -20.29
CA ASP A 12 -26.43 -2.86 -21.16
C ASP A 12 -26.01 -2.82 -22.63
N HIS A 13 -26.80 -3.44 -23.50
CA HIS A 13 -26.45 -3.55 -24.92
C HIS A 13 -26.27 -2.20 -25.61
N GLN A 14 -27.03 -1.15 -25.25
CA GLN A 14 -26.84 0.17 -25.85
C GLN A 14 -25.49 0.79 -25.42
N THR A 15 -25.14 0.71 -24.15
CA THR A 15 -23.83 1.13 -23.62
C THR A 15 -22.70 0.37 -24.32
N VAL A 16 -22.86 -0.95 -24.53
CA VAL A 16 -21.88 -1.76 -25.25
C VAL A 16 -21.65 -1.22 -26.66
N ILE A 17 -22.74 -0.92 -27.40
CA ILE A 17 -22.62 -0.37 -28.75
C ILE A 17 -21.92 0.98 -28.75
N ASP A 18 -22.35 1.89 -27.87
CA ASP A 18 -21.82 3.27 -27.79
C ASP A 18 -20.31 3.26 -27.44
N GLU A 19 -19.90 2.48 -26.46
CA GLU A 19 -18.48 2.37 -26.07
C GLU A 19 -17.64 1.66 -27.12
N LEU A 20 -18.15 0.59 -27.76
CA LEU A 20 -17.43 -0.07 -28.86
C LEU A 20 -17.27 0.85 -30.07
N GLN A 21 -18.23 1.76 -30.35
CA GLN A 21 -18.10 2.80 -31.38
C GLN A 21 -17.01 3.79 -31.01
N GLN A 22 -17.00 4.24 -29.78
CA GLN A 22 -16.06 5.22 -29.27
C GLN A 22 -14.60 4.74 -29.40
N ILE A 23 -14.35 3.45 -29.21
CA ILE A 23 -13.02 2.86 -29.35
C ILE A 23 -12.81 2.19 -30.74
N HIS A 24 -13.68 2.42 -31.71
CA HIS A 24 -13.62 1.95 -33.10
C HIS A 24 -13.67 0.42 -33.31
N PHE A 25 -14.15 -0.36 -32.34
CA PHE A 25 -14.52 -1.77 -32.58
C PHE A 25 -15.83 -1.91 -33.31
N MET A 26 -16.77 -1.00 -33.10
CA MET A 26 -18.04 -0.93 -33.83
C MET A 26 -17.98 0.17 -34.88
N ASP A 27 -18.22 -0.18 -36.15
CA ASP A 27 -18.32 0.72 -37.29
C ASP A 27 -19.43 0.24 -38.24
N ASN A 28 -19.54 0.87 -39.42
CA ASN A 28 -20.56 0.52 -40.41
C ASN A 28 -20.40 -0.92 -40.90
N GLU A 29 -19.18 -1.44 -41.11
CA GLU A 29 -18.95 -2.80 -41.58
C GLU A 29 -19.44 -3.83 -40.54
N VAL A 30 -19.09 -3.63 -39.26
CA VAL A 30 -19.54 -4.51 -38.18
C VAL A 30 -21.05 -4.41 -37.99
N ASN A 31 -21.62 -3.18 -38.13
CA ASN A 31 -23.05 -2.96 -37.99
C ASN A 31 -23.87 -3.62 -39.13
N GLU A 32 -23.34 -3.64 -40.36
CA GLU A 32 -23.98 -4.20 -41.55
C GLU A 32 -23.65 -5.68 -41.78
N ALA A 33 -22.84 -6.29 -40.91
CA ALA A 33 -22.47 -7.70 -41.03
C ALA A 33 -23.73 -8.61 -41.04
N SER A 34 -23.84 -9.41 -42.07
CA SER A 34 -25.03 -10.25 -42.36
C SER A 34 -25.21 -11.42 -41.41
N THR A 35 -24.15 -11.88 -40.77
CA THR A 35 -24.14 -13.01 -39.81
C THR A 35 -23.29 -12.68 -38.57
N SER A 36 -23.50 -13.42 -37.46
CA SER A 36 -22.68 -13.35 -36.26
C SER A 36 -21.23 -13.74 -36.56
N ALA A 37 -20.97 -14.71 -37.39
CA ALA A 37 -19.62 -15.12 -37.81
C ALA A 37 -18.89 -14.01 -38.59
N ALA A 38 -19.60 -13.29 -39.49
CA ALA A 38 -19.02 -12.14 -40.21
C ALA A 38 -18.66 -11.00 -39.24
N ALA A 39 -19.54 -10.66 -38.32
CA ALA A 39 -19.26 -9.66 -37.29
C ALA A 39 -18.05 -10.06 -36.43
N TYR A 40 -18.00 -11.32 -35.99
CA TYR A 40 -16.88 -11.85 -35.19
C TYR A 40 -15.55 -11.79 -35.95
N ARG A 41 -15.54 -12.15 -37.24
CA ARG A 41 -14.34 -12.03 -38.12
C ARG A 41 -13.83 -10.58 -38.18
N LEU A 42 -14.73 -9.59 -38.28
CA LEU A 42 -14.38 -8.17 -38.34
C LEU A 42 -13.77 -7.70 -37.00
N LEU A 43 -14.38 -8.10 -35.87
CA LEU A 43 -13.86 -7.78 -34.53
C LEU A 43 -12.46 -8.38 -34.31
N LEU A 44 -12.26 -9.65 -34.69
CA LEU A 44 -10.94 -10.30 -34.67
C LEU A 44 -9.94 -9.57 -35.55
N ARG A 45 -10.36 -9.09 -36.75
CA ARG A 45 -9.52 -8.31 -37.65
C ARG A 45 -9.01 -7.03 -37.00
N LYS A 46 -9.87 -6.31 -36.28
CA LYS A 46 -9.51 -5.10 -35.54
C LYS A 46 -8.57 -5.38 -34.36
N ALA A 47 -8.69 -6.51 -33.70
CA ALA A 47 -7.80 -6.95 -32.63
C ALA A 47 -6.42 -7.39 -33.11
N CYS A 48 -6.27 -7.75 -34.40
CA CYS A 48 -4.99 -8.10 -35.01
C CYS A 48 -4.18 -6.84 -35.42
N VAL A 49 -3.81 -6.00 -34.46
CA VAL A 49 -3.22 -4.67 -34.64
C VAL A 49 -1.99 -4.66 -35.53
N ASN A 50 -1.13 -5.68 -35.43
CA ASN A 50 0.16 -5.75 -36.10
C ASN A 50 0.13 -6.57 -37.39
N VAL A 51 -1.06 -6.85 -37.96
CA VAL A 51 -1.22 -7.68 -39.16
C VAL A 51 -1.79 -6.87 -40.31
N GLN A 52 -1.08 -6.82 -41.41
CA GLN A 52 -1.52 -6.17 -42.65
C GLN A 52 -1.98 -7.19 -43.68
N GLY A 53 -3.08 -6.87 -44.37
CA GLY A 53 -3.60 -7.67 -45.47
C GLY A 53 -4.30 -8.97 -45.04
N GLU A 54 -5.18 -9.49 -45.92
CA GLU A 54 -6.00 -10.65 -45.62
C GLU A 54 -5.21 -11.95 -45.41
N HIS A 55 -4.17 -12.20 -46.22
CA HIS A 55 -3.36 -13.41 -46.03
C HIS A 55 -2.65 -13.49 -44.70
N GLY A 56 -2.16 -12.34 -44.18
CA GLY A 56 -1.54 -12.26 -42.85
C GLY A 56 -2.57 -12.53 -41.75
N PHE A 57 -3.74 -11.97 -41.90
CA PHE A 57 -4.85 -12.18 -40.96
C PHE A 57 -5.34 -13.66 -41.00
N ASP A 58 -5.56 -14.23 -42.17
CA ASP A 58 -5.91 -15.64 -42.29
C ASP A 58 -4.89 -16.58 -41.64
N THR A 59 -3.60 -16.24 -41.75
CA THR A 59 -2.52 -16.98 -41.08
C THR A 59 -2.63 -16.88 -39.58
N LYS A 60 -3.03 -15.72 -39.04
CA LYS A 60 -3.27 -15.55 -37.59
C LYS A 60 -4.47 -16.35 -37.11
N LEU A 61 -5.57 -16.35 -37.86
CA LEU A 61 -6.74 -17.13 -37.52
C LEU A 61 -6.46 -18.64 -37.45
N ARG A 62 -5.56 -19.16 -38.29
CA ARG A 62 -5.13 -20.57 -38.23
C ARG A 62 -4.38 -20.95 -36.96
N ASN A 63 -3.88 -19.97 -36.19
CA ASN A 63 -3.20 -20.25 -34.93
C ASN A 63 -4.15 -20.48 -33.76
N TYR A 64 -5.45 -20.27 -33.95
CA TYR A 64 -6.46 -20.44 -32.90
C TYR A 64 -7.37 -21.63 -33.24
N LEU A 65 -7.68 -22.40 -32.21
CA LEU A 65 -8.69 -23.46 -32.31
C LEU A 65 -10.08 -22.85 -32.09
N ALA A 66 -10.99 -23.12 -33.03
CA ALA A 66 -12.43 -22.85 -32.87
C ALA A 66 -13.15 -24.03 -32.21
N THR A 67 -12.70 -25.24 -32.51
CA THR A 67 -13.10 -26.48 -31.85
C THR A 67 -11.83 -27.33 -31.64
N PRO A 68 -11.86 -28.41 -30.85
CA PRO A 68 -10.70 -29.29 -30.72
C PRO A 68 -10.09 -29.79 -32.03
N ASP A 69 -10.90 -29.88 -33.12
CA ASP A 69 -10.51 -30.47 -34.38
C ASP A 69 -10.45 -29.46 -35.54
N THR A 70 -10.78 -28.18 -35.34
CA THR A 70 -10.93 -27.20 -36.41
C THR A 70 -10.30 -25.86 -36.04
N ASP A 71 -9.44 -25.32 -36.91
CA ASP A 71 -8.90 -23.97 -36.72
C ASP A 71 -9.97 -22.88 -36.96
N LEU A 72 -9.74 -21.70 -36.42
CA LEU A 72 -10.70 -20.60 -36.47
C LEU A 72 -10.92 -20.07 -37.91
N LYS A 73 -9.89 -20.10 -38.77
CA LYS A 73 -10.05 -19.70 -40.19
C LYS A 73 -11.00 -20.59 -40.92
N ASP A 74 -10.77 -21.92 -40.86
CA ASP A 74 -11.59 -22.91 -41.58
C ASP A 74 -13.01 -22.97 -41.02
N TYR A 75 -13.18 -22.80 -39.68
CA TYR A 75 -14.47 -22.69 -39.06
C TYR A 75 -15.29 -21.49 -39.55
N LEU A 76 -14.69 -20.30 -39.60
CA LEU A 76 -15.39 -19.09 -40.07
C LEU A 76 -15.68 -19.16 -41.59
N ASN A 77 -14.80 -19.77 -42.38
CA ASN A 77 -15.02 -19.97 -43.83
C ASN A 77 -16.13 -20.96 -44.12
N ALA A 78 -16.37 -21.97 -43.30
CA ALA A 78 -17.47 -22.90 -43.39
C ALA A 78 -18.84 -22.23 -43.12
N GLY A 79 -18.84 -21.04 -42.52
CA GLY A 79 -20.05 -20.30 -42.21
C GLY A 79 -20.82 -20.88 -40.99
N GLU A 80 -20.14 -21.67 -40.19
CA GLU A 80 -20.73 -22.27 -38.99
C GLU A 80 -21.12 -21.17 -37.96
N PRO A 81 -22.20 -21.40 -37.18
CA PRO A 81 -22.66 -20.41 -36.22
C PRO A 81 -21.69 -20.25 -35.05
N ILE A 82 -21.53 -19.02 -34.54
CA ILE A 82 -20.79 -18.79 -33.30
C ILE A 82 -21.63 -19.28 -32.11
N THR A 83 -21.06 -20.16 -31.30
CA THR A 83 -21.63 -20.62 -30.02
C THR A 83 -20.75 -20.18 -28.86
N ALA A 84 -21.22 -20.37 -27.63
CA ALA A 84 -20.45 -20.07 -26.44
C ALA A 84 -19.11 -20.84 -26.40
N GLU A 85 -19.16 -22.15 -26.72
CA GLU A 85 -17.99 -23.02 -26.71
C GLU A 85 -16.91 -22.52 -27.67
N VAL A 86 -17.30 -22.18 -28.91
CA VAL A 86 -16.40 -21.66 -29.94
C VAL A 86 -15.82 -20.32 -29.50
N PHE A 87 -16.69 -19.41 -29.07
CA PHE A 87 -16.26 -18.06 -28.69
C PHE A 87 -15.28 -18.11 -27.52
N TYR A 88 -15.59 -18.83 -26.43
CA TYR A 88 -14.74 -18.86 -25.24
C TYR A 88 -13.51 -19.75 -25.40
N LEU A 89 -13.50 -20.76 -26.27
CA LEU A 89 -12.27 -21.45 -26.64
C LEU A 89 -11.27 -20.48 -27.28
N VAL A 90 -11.74 -19.62 -28.18
CA VAL A 90 -10.88 -18.58 -28.80
C VAL A 90 -10.49 -17.50 -27.81
N VAL A 91 -11.42 -17.05 -26.93
CA VAL A 91 -11.14 -16.04 -25.89
C VAL A 91 -10.01 -16.48 -24.96
N LEU A 92 -10.03 -17.72 -24.48
CA LEU A 92 -8.96 -18.24 -23.62
C LEU A 92 -7.61 -18.16 -24.33
N GLN A 93 -7.54 -18.52 -25.59
CA GLN A 93 -6.31 -18.44 -26.39
C GLN A 93 -5.87 -16.99 -26.64
N LEU A 94 -6.80 -16.08 -26.96
CA LEU A 94 -6.52 -14.64 -27.11
C LEU A 94 -5.99 -14.03 -25.80
N CYS A 95 -6.49 -14.49 -24.67
CA CYS A 95 -6.04 -14.10 -23.33
C CYS A 95 -4.72 -14.77 -22.91
N GLY A 96 -4.10 -15.58 -23.80
CA GLY A 96 -2.79 -16.18 -23.56
C GLY A 96 -2.80 -17.48 -22.77
N PHE A 97 -3.96 -18.08 -22.52
CA PHE A 97 -4.06 -19.40 -21.92
C PHE A 97 -3.82 -20.48 -22.98
N LEU A 98 -3.08 -21.52 -22.64
CA LEU A 98 -2.65 -22.57 -23.55
C LEU A 98 -3.59 -23.78 -23.49
N PRO A 99 -4.21 -24.17 -24.64
CA PRO A 99 -5.00 -25.39 -24.73
C PRO A 99 -4.17 -26.62 -24.36
N GLY A 100 -4.71 -27.51 -23.53
CA GLY A 100 -4.06 -28.74 -23.08
C GLY A 100 -3.15 -28.56 -21.86
N ASP A 101 -2.58 -27.34 -21.65
CA ASP A 101 -1.73 -27.03 -20.50
C ASP A 101 -2.50 -26.30 -19.39
N ASP A 102 -3.17 -25.20 -19.75
CA ASP A 102 -3.91 -24.37 -18.78
C ASP A 102 -5.38 -24.79 -18.65
N PHE A 103 -5.97 -25.37 -19.70
CA PHE A 103 -7.38 -25.77 -19.73
C PHE A 103 -7.65 -26.88 -20.74
N SER A 104 -8.76 -27.61 -20.56
CA SER A 104 -9.27 -28.61 -21.49
C SER A 104 -9.97 -27.95 -22.71
N MET A 105 -9.59 -28.33 -23.93
CA MET A 105 -10.19 -27.82 -25.16
C MET A 105 -11.68 -28.24 -25.30
N ASP A 106 -12.06 -29.36 -24.70
CA ASP A 106 -13.43 -29.89 -24.76
C ASP A 106 -14.38 -29.16 -23.79
N GLU A 107 -13.83 -28.45 -22.78
CA GLU A 107 -14.60 -27.83 -21.71
C GLU A 107 -14.24 -26.34 -21.49
N PRO A 108 -14.25 -25.47 -22.54
CA PRO A 108 -13.80 -24.08 -22.39
C PRO A 108 -14.67 -23.27 -21.40
N LEU A 109 -15.97 -23.58 -21.30
CA LEU A 109 -16.87 -22.88 -20.36
C LEU A 109 -16.59 -23.24 -18.91
N ALA A 110 -16.19 -24.49 -18.63
CA ALA A 110 -15.75 -24.91 -17.31
C ALA A 110 -14.47 -24.16 -16.91
N ALA A 111 -13.51 -24.04 -17.85
CA ALA A 111 -12.27 -23.29 -17.65
C ALA A 111 -12.53 -21.79 -17.33
N MET A 112 -13.43 -21.13 -18.08
CA MET A 112 -13.83 -19.75 -17.80
C MET A 112 -14.34 -19.57 -16.36
N LYS A 113 -15.17 -20.51 -15.89
CA LYS A 113 -15.71 -20.50 -14.51
C LYS A 113 -14.63 -20.73 -13.46
N GLU A 114 -13.76 -21.73 -13.67
CA GLU A 114 -12.66 -22.07 -12.75
C GLU A 114 -11.68 -20.91 -12.60
N MET A 115 -11.38 -20.23 -13.70
CA MET A 115 -10.49 -19.07 -13.72
C MET A 115 -11.18 -17.78 -13.25
N GLN A 116 -12.47 -17.81 -12.96
CA GLN A 116 -13.30 -16.66 -12.59
C GLN A 116 -13.33 -15.55 -13.67
N LEU A 117 -13.26 -15.93 -14.94
CA LEU A 117 -13.33 -14.99 -16.06
C LEU A 117 -14.79 -14.68 -16.41
N PRO A 118 -15.09 -13.43 -16.80
CA PRO A 118 -16.47 -13.03 -17.16
C PRO A 118 -16.91 -13.71 -18.46
N MET A 119 -18.17 -14.14 -18.51
CA MET A 119 -18.75 -14.72 -19.72
C MET A 119 -20.23 -14.40 -19.85
N LEU A 120 -20.69 -14.35 -21.11
CA LEU A 120 -22.10 -14.25 -21.46
C LEU A 120 -22.75 -15.64 -21.35
N GLU A 121 -23.79 -15.76 -20.54
CA GLU A 121 -24.56 -17.00 -20.42
C GLU A 121 -25.66 -17.04 -21.51
N ALA A 122 -25.32 -17.59 -22.68
CA ALA A 122 -26.25 -17.77 -23.78
C ALA A 122 -26.00 -19.12 -24.46
N VAL A 123 -27.07 -19.84 -24.78
CA VAL A 123 -27.03 -21.19 -25.39
C VAL A 123 -27.34 -21.16 -26.87
N GLY A 124 -26.77 -22.09 -27.61
CA GLY A 124 -27.04 -22.27 -29.04
C GLY A 124 -26.26 -21.30 -29.92
N ALA A 125 -26.77 -21.09 -31.14
CA ALA A 125 -26.16 -20.17 -32.10
C ALA A 125 -26.42 -18.71 -31.68
N TRP A 126 -25.31 -17.95 -31.55
CA TRP A 126 -25.41 -16.56 -31.11
C TRP A 126 -25.84 -15.61 -32.22
N THR A 127 -26.61 -14.62 -31.83
CA THR A 127 -26.91 -13.44 -32.66
C THR A 127 -25.68 -12.50 -32.74
N ARG A 128 -25.70 -11.57 -33.68
CA ARG A 128 -24.71 -10.48 -33.74
C ARG A 128 -24.64 -9.68 -32.43
N ALA A 129 -25.82 -9.36 -31.84
CA ALA A 129 -25.84 -8.63 -30.57
C ALA A 129 -25.10 -9.38 -29.45
N GLN A 130 -25.33 -10.68 -29.32
CA GLN A 130 -24.61 -11.50 -28.34
C GLN A 130 -23.10 -11.57 -28.57
N VAL A 131 -22.67 -11.62 -29.84
CA VAL A 131 -21.24 -11.54 -30.19
C VAL A 131 -20.64 -10.21 -29.78
N LEU A 132 -21.33 -9.09 -29.97
CA LEU A 132 -20.88 -7.76 -29.53
C LEU A 132 -20.80 -7.65 -28.02
N ASP A 133 -21.81 -8.11 -27.29
CA ASP A 133 -21.82 -8.13 -25.84
C ASP A 133 -20.68 -8.99 -25.27
N ALA A 134 -20.47 -10.18 -25.84
CA ALA A 134 -19.37 -11.05 -25.45
C ALA A 134 -17.99 -10.48 -25.81
N TRP A 135 -17.88 -9.76 -26.93
CA TRP A 135 -16.65 -9.07 -27.32
C TRP A 135 -16.29 -7.93 -26.35
N TYR A 136 -17.31 -7.19 -25.94
CA TYR A 136 -17.15 -6.16 -24.90
C TYR A 136 -16.65 -6.76 -23.59
N LEU A 137 -17.21 -7.91 -23.18
CA LEU A 137 -16.71 -8.63 -22.01
C LEU A 137 -15.26 -9.07 -22.18
N LEU A 138 -14.89 -9.58 -23.37
CA LEU A 138 -13.48 -9.94 -23.66
C LEU A 138 -12.54 -8.76 -23.47
N LEU A 139 -12.89 -7.57 -23.98
CA LEU A 139 -12.04 -6.38 -23.86
C LEU A 139 -11.78 -6.00 -22.39
N THR A 140 -12.72 -6.30 -21.51
CA THR A 140 -12.59 -6.06 -20.06
C THR A 140 -12.05 -7.27 -19.27
N THR A 141 -11.78 -8.41 -19.94
CA THR A 141 -11.35 -9.64 -19.29
C THR A 141 -9.84 -9.62 -19.05
N HIS A 142 -9.42 -10.03 -17.86
CA HIS A 142 -8.00 -10.21 -17.54
C HIS A 142 -7.38 -11.39 -18.30
N THR A 143 -6.28 -11.11 -18.96
CA THR A 143 -5.43 -12.09 -19.60
C THR A 143 -4.63 -12.92 -18.59
N LYS A 144 -3.96 -13.95 -19.06
CA LYS A 144 -3.03 -14.74 -18.24
C LYS A 144 -1.94 -13.88 -17.58
N ASP A 145 -1.63 -12.71 -18.14
CA ASP A 145 -0.64 -11.78 -17.64
C ASP A 145 -1.22 -10.70 -16.69
N GLY A 146 -2.49 -10.85 -16.24
CA GLY A 146 -3.06 -10.02 -15.19
C GLY A 146 -3.41 -8.59 -15.60
N GLN A 147 -3.54 -8.29 -16.89
CA GLN A 147 -4.07 -7.04 -17.44
C GLN A 147 -5.23 -7.32 -18.38
N THR A 148 -6.08 -6.35 -18.66
CA THR A 148 -7.22 -6.56 -19.56
C THR A 148 -6.78 -6.88 -20.98
N PHE A 149 -7.63 -7.56 -21.75
CA PHE A 149 -7.36 -7.78 -23.15
C PHE A 149 -7.22 -6.47 -23.94
N LEU A 150 -7.98 -5.42 -23.57
CA LEU A 150 -7.82 -4.09 -24.16
C LEU A 150 -6.45 -3.48 -23.85
N ASP A 151 -5.92 -3.63 -22.62
CA ASP A 151 -4.57 -3.19 -22.28
C ASP A 151 -3.50 -3.98 -23.05
N LEU A 152 -3.71 -5.29 -23.27
CA LEU A 152 -2.84 -6.06 -24.14
C LEU A 152 -2.81 -5.51 -25.56
N LEU A 153 -3.96 -5.18 -26.14
CA LEU A 153 -4.06 -4.54 -27.47
C LEU A 153 -3.43 -3.13 -27.47
N THR A 154 -3.61 -2.39 -26.40
CA THR A 154 -2.97 -1.08 -26.16
C THR A 154 -1.45 -1.19 -26.27
N ASN A 155 -0.84 -2.16 -25.61
CA ASN A 155 0.61 -2.40 -25.65
C ASN A 155 1.10 -2.80 -27.05
N GLN A 156 0.21 -3.36 -27.89
CA GLN A 156 0.47 -3.67 -29.29
C GLN A 156 0.27 -2.47 -30.23
N GLY A 157 -0.23 -1.34 -29.73
CA GLY A 157 -0.42 -0.10 -30.47
C GLY A 157 -1.84 0.16 -30.97
N TYR A 158 -2.85 -0.49 -30.38
CA TYR A 158 -4.26 -0.30 -30.79
C TYR A 158 -4.68 1.16 -30.76
N PHE A 159 -4.30 1.90 -29.73
CA PHE A 159 -4.66 3.30 -29.58
C PHE A 159 -3.72 4.31 -30.26
N VAL A 160 -2.69 3.88 -30.99
CA VAL A 160 -1.78 4.80 -31.70
C VAL A 160 -2.54 5.76 -32.66
N PRO A 161 -3.54 5.30 -33.46
CA PRO A 161 -4.33 6.21 -34.29
C PRO A 161 -5.15 7.25 -33.50
N PHE A 162 -5.39 7.03 -32.21
CA PHE A 162 -6.13 7.94 -31.35
C PHE A 162 -5.24 9.05 -30.76
N TYR A 163 -3.92 8.99 -30.93
CA TYR A 163 -3.03 10.03 -30.45
C TYR A 163 -3.29 11.39 -31.12
N ASP A 164 -3.81 11.38 -32.35
CA ASP A 164 -4.15 12.57 -33.13
C ASP A 164 -5.56 13.13 -32.86
N LEU A 165 -6.32 12.51 -31.93
CA LEU A 165 -7.60 13.08 -31.49
C LEU A 165 -7.40 14.50 -30.92
N SER A 166 -8.34 15.37 -31.19
CA SER A 166 -8.30 16.74 -30.63
C SER A 166 -8.42 16.74 -29.10
N ALA A 167 -7.93 17.79 -28.46
CA ALA A 167 -8.05 17.98 -27.01
C ALA A 167 -9.49 17.91 -26.48
N ARG A 168 -10.51 18.18 -27.33
CA ARG A 168 -11.92 18.07 -26.97
C ARG A 168 -12.44 16.63 -26.93
N GLN A 169 -11.75 15.70 -27.60
CA GLN A 169 -12.12 14.29 -27.66
C GLN A 169 -11.33 13.45 -26.63
N LYS A 170 -10.43 14.06 -25.92
CA LYS A 170 -9.61 13.45 -24.87
C LYS A 170 -10.00 13.99 -23.49
N PRO A 171 -9.87 13.20 -22.41
CA PRO A 171 -9.55 11.76 -22.38
C PRO A 171 -10.71 10.92 -22.94
N LEU A 172 -10.38 9.69 -23.34
CA LEU A 172 -11.35 8.70 -23.79
C LEU A 172 -11.57 7.68 -22.66
N PHE A 173 -12.84 7.30 -22.42
CA PHE A 173 -13.20 6.34 -21.38
C PHE A 173 -13.83 5.09 -22.02
N PHE A 174 -13.53 3.92 -21.47
CA PHE A 174 -14.13 2.64 -21.80
C PHE A 174 -14.33 1.84 -20.53
N ASN A 175 -15.52 1.28 -20.34
CA ASN A 175 -15.94 0.63 -19.09
C ASN A 175 -15.61 1.48 -17.86
N GLY A 176 -15.87 2.80 -17.95
CA GLY A 176 -15.66 3.78 -16.88
C GLY A 176 -14.21 4.12 -16.55
N LYS A 177 -13.23 3.63 -17.33
CA LYS A 177 -11.79 3.78 -17.10
C LYS A 177 -11.13 4.55 -18.23
N SER A 178 -10.21 5.46 -17.90
CA SER A 178 -9.44 6.23 -18.88
C SER A 178 -8.54 5.35 -19.72
N GLN A 179 -8.49 5.59 -21.04
CA GLN A 179 -7.76 4.79 -22.02
C GLN A 179 -6.47 5.47 -22.48
N ALA A 180 -5.49 4.67 -22.92
CA ALA A 180 -4.14 5.13 -23.27
C ALA A 180 -4.08 5.79 -24.66
N VAL A 181 -4.74 6.93 -24.79
CA VAL A 181 -4.82 7.73 -26.04
C VAL A 181 -3.85 8.92 -26.06
N PHE A 182 -2.87 8.93 -25.16
CA PHE A 182 -1.84 9.98 -25.08
C PHE A 182 -0.47 9.45 -25.49
N ASP A 183 0.23 10.20 -26.30
CA ASP A 183 1.55 9.81 -26.83
C ASP A 183 2.65 10.02 -25.78
N THR A 184 3.05 8.96 -25.12
CA THR A 184 4.09 8.99 -24.09
C THR A 184 5.50 9.32 -24.62
N SER A 185 5.70 9.32 -25.94
CA SER A 185 6.95 9.79 -26.56
C SER A 185 7.09 11.30 -26.58
N LYS A 186 6.01 12.04 -26.27
CA LYS A 186 5.93 13.51 -26.31
C LYS A 186 5.61 14.12 -24.95
N LEU A 187 5.90 13.41 -23.85
CA LEU A 187 5.68 13.94 -22.49
C LEU A 187 6.56 15.17 -22.25
N ILE A 188 6.00 16.15 -21.54
CA ILE A 188 6.68 17.37 -21.14
C ILE A 188 7.16 17.22 -19.71
N CYS A 189 8.46 17.43 -19.48
CA CYS A 189 9.09 17.40 -18.17
C CYS A 189 9.50 18.82 -17.77
N GLU A 190 8.98 19.29 -16.64
CA GLU A 190 9.15 20.65 -16.14
C GLU A 190 9.55 20.66 -14.68
N VAL A 191 10.37 21.62 -14.25
CA VAL A 191 10.67 21.90 -12.85
C VAL A 191 10.15 23.30 -12.50
N VAL A 192 9.49 23.40 -11.36
CA VAL A 192 9.05 24.67 -10.76
C VAL A 192 9.37 24.68 -9.26
N TYR A 193 9.37 25.87 -8.66
CA TYR A 193 9.64 26.08 -7.25
C TYR A 193 8.42 26.70 -6.58
N VAL A 194 7.67 25.89 -5.83
CA VAL A 194 6.47 26.33 -5.11
C VAL A 194 6.87 27.06 -3.85
N GLU A 195 6.38 28.31 -3.67
CA GLU A 195 6.60 29.06 -2.43
C GLU A 195 5.70 28.51 -1.33
N SER A 196 6.32 28.03 -0.24
CA SER A 196 5.58 27.45 0.89
C SER A 196 5.04 28.51 1.86
N SER A 197 4.24 28.09 2.83
CA SER A 197 3.84 28.86 4.01
C SER A 197 4.64 28.44 5.26
N VAL A 198 5.90 28.07 5.06
CA VAL A 198 6.85 27.78 6.15
C VAL A 198 8.19 28.46 5.86
N ASP A 199 8.93 28.76 6.93
CA ASP A 199 10.33 29.14 6.98
C ASP A 199 10.97 28.18 8.00
N SER A 200 11.32 26.98 7.53
CA SER A 200 11.71 25.87 8.42
C SER A 200 13.19 25.91 8.82
N ASP A 201 14.03 26.65 8.09
CA ASP A 201 15.44 26.88 8.39
C ASP A 201 15.70 28.24 9.06
N HIS A 202 14.65 29.04 9.23
CA HIS A 202 14.70 30.37 9.87
C HIS A 202 15.69 31.33 9.21
N ASP A 203 15.78 31.31 7.87
CA ASP A 203 16.61 32.24 7.09
C ASP A 203 15.92 33.61 6.82
N GLY A 204 14.62 33.72 7.19
CA GLY A 204 13.81 34.92 6.99
C GLY A 204 13.11 34.95 5.64
N ASN A 205 13.12 33.87 4.90
CA ASN A 205 12.38 33.71 3.65
C ASN A 205 11.45 32.48 3.74
N ARG A 206 10.36 32.48 2.99
CA ARG A 206 9.53 31.29 2.85
C ARG A 206 10.27 30.23 2.05
N ASP A 207 10.19 28.98 2.49
CA ASP A 207 10.87 27.87 1.81
C ASP A 207 10.33 27.69 0.38
N LEU A 208 11.22 27.57 -0.60
CA LEU A 208 10.91 27.16 -1.97
C LEU A 208 11.04 25.64 -2.11
N LEU A 209 10.00 25.04 -2.67
CA LEU A 209 9.91 23.60 -2.83
C LEU A 209 10.09 23.24 -4.31
N LYS A 210 11.12 22.47 -4.63
CA LYS A 210 11.31 21.91 -5.97
C LYS A 210 10.19 20.93 -6.29
N VAL A 211 9.54 21.12 -7.44
CA VAL A 211 8.47 20.26 -7.94
C VAL A 211 8.77 19.85 -9.38
N GLU A 212 8.80 18.57 -9.62
CA GLU A 212 8.99 17.94 -10.92
C GLU A 212 7.64 17.51 -11.49
N ILE A 213 7.36 17.87 -12.74
CA ILE A 213 6.08 17.61 -13.41
C ILE A 213 6.34 16.83 -14.69
N ILE A 214 5.57 15.77 -14.91
CA ILE A 214 5.48 15.05 -16.18
C ILE A 214 4.03 15.16 -16.65
N ARG A 215 3.80 15.76 -17.82
CA ARG A 215 2.45 15.97 -18.35
C ARG A 215 2.34 15.62 -19.84
N PRO A 216 1.15 15.22 -20.32
CA PRO A 216 0.92 15.00 -21.75
C PRO A 216 1.10 16.28 -22.56
N ALA A 217 1.70 16.17 -23.74
CA ALA A 217 1.88 17.32 -24.66
C ALA A 217 0.54 17.94 -25.11
N ASP A 218 -0.55 17.18 -25.07
CA ASP A 218 -1.90 17.66 -25.39
C ASP A 218 -2.32 18.86 -24.53
N THR A 219 -1.71 19.04 -23.35
CA THR A 219 -1.94 20.20 -22.48
C THR A 219 -1.55 21.51 -23.15
N GLU A 220 -0.54 21.53 -24.04
CA GLU A 220 -0.19 22.73 -24.83
C GLU A 220 -1.31 23.16 -25.79
N ASN A 221 -2.20 22.24 -26.14
CA ASN A 221 -3.34 22.48 -27.01
C ASN A 221 -4.62 22.84 -26.23
N GLY A 222 -4.48 23.20 -24.94
CA GLY A 222 -5.59 23.67 -24.09
C GLY A 222 -6.32 22.58 -23.31
N LEU A 223 -5.88 21.31 -23.39
CA LEU A 223 -6.39 20.27 -22.50
C LEU A 223 -5.91 20.55 -21.08
N LYS A 224 -6.82 20.42 -20.11
CA LYS A 224 -6.47 20.40 -18.69
C LYS A 224 -6.62 19.00 -18.14
N VAL A 225 -5.59 18.53 -17.45
CA VAL A 225 -5.54 17.18 -16.87
C VAL A 225 -5.44 17.24 -15.35
N PRO A 226 -5.94 16.25 -14.62
CA PRO A 226 -5.72 16.14 -13.18
C PRO A 226 -4.29 15.71 -12.86
N ALA A 227 -3.87 15.96 -11.63
CA ALA A 227 -2.54 15.62 -11.15
C ALA A 227 -2.55 14.42 -10.19
N LEU A 228 -1.64 13.49 -10.40
CA LEU A 228 -1.24 12.46 -9.45
C LEU A 228 0.02 12.95 -8.74
N PHE A 229 -0.13 13.36 -7.49
CA PHE A 229 0.95 13.94 -6.71
C PHE A 229 1.55 12.89 -5.76
N THR A 230 2.84 12.70 -5.85
CA THR A 230 3.63 11.86 -4.93
C THR A 230 4.64 12.74 -4.20
N ALA A 231 4.41 13.00 -2.92
CA ALA A 231 5.36 13.66 -2.05
C ALA A 231 6.31 12.62 -1.43
N SER A 232 7.61 12.81 -1.53
CA SER A 232 8.59 11.83 -1.05
C SER A 232 9.92 12.47 -0.74
N PRO A 233 10.40 12.44 0.52
CA PRO A 233 11.71 13.00 0.87
C PRO A 233 12.88 12.24 0.22
N TYR A 234 12.63 11.07 -0.38
CA TYR A 234 13.63 10.27 -1.10
C TYR A 234 13.81 10.67 -2.58
N ASN A 235 12.93 11.51 -3.14
CA ASN A 235 12.90 11.78 -4.59
C ASN A 235 14.12 12.56 -5.11
N GLN A 236 14.83 13.29 -4.26
CA GLN A 236 15.99 14.10 -4.62
C GLN A 236 17.26 13.57 -3.95
N ASP A 237 17.42 12.23 -3.98
CA ASP A 237 18.53 11.53 -3.34
C ASP A 237 18.46 11.46 -1.80
N THR A 238 19.29 10.65 -1.18
CA THR A 238 19.37 10.42 0.27
C THR A 238 20.81 10.46 0.77
N ASN A 239 20.99 10.57 2.08
CA ASN A 239 22.29 10.54 2.76
C ASN A 239 22.46 9.23 3.54
N ASP A 240 22.39 8.10 2.84
CA ASP A 240 22.42 6.76 3.46
C ASP A 240 23.59 6.54 4.41
N GLU A 241 24.80 7.03 4.04
CA GLU A 241 25.96 6.92 4.90
C GLU A 241 25.85 7.77 6.18
N ALA A 242 25.22 8.94 6.11
CA ALA A 242 25.00 9.79 7.26
C ALA A 242 23.94 9.17 8.18
N GLY A 243 22.85 8.65 7.61
CA GLY A 243 21.83 7.87 8.32
C GLY A 243 22.45 6.66 9.03
N ALA A 244 23.22 5.85 8.32
CA ALA A 244 23.89 4.68 8.89
C ALA A 244 24.84 5.03 10.07
N LYS A 245 25.54 6.17 10.00
CA LYS A 245 26.40 6.66 11.09
C LYS A 245 25.60 7.19 12.29
N ALA A 246 24.39 7.65 12.06
CA ALA A 246 23.51 8.17 13.11
C ALA A 246 22.70 7.09 13.84
N MET A 247 22.71 5.85 13.35
CA MET A 247 21.98 4.72 13.95
C MET A 247 22.28 4.56 15.44
N HIS A 248 21.23 4.46 16.24
CA HIS A 248 21.34 4.30 17.68
C HIS A 248 21.73 2.87 18.07
N LYS A 249 22.43 2.77 19.21
CA LYS A 249 22.72 1.46 19.80
C LYS A 249 21.46 0.82 20.35
N VAL A 250 21.23 -0.46 20.05
CA VAL A 250 20.11 -1.25 20.54
C VAL A 250 20.49 -2.21 21.67
N ASN A 251 21.80 -2.60 21.74
CA ASN A 251 22.32 -3.42 22.85
C ASN A 251 22.57 -2.52 24.08
N VAL A 252 21.49 -1.99 24.63
CA VAL A 252 21.50 -1.11 25.79
C VAL A 252 20.47 -1.61 26.81
N PRO A 253 20.74 -1.41 28.14
CA PRO A 253 19.82 -1.89 29.16
C PRO A 253 18.48 -1.15 29.11
N LEU A 254 17.41 -1.86 29.47
CA LEU A 254 16.17 -1.22 29.90
C LEU A 254 16.40 -0.55 31.27
N THR A 255 15.94 0.67 31.45
CA THR A 255 16.13 1.45 32.68
C THR A 255 14.80 1.73 33.38
N GLU A 256 14.85 1.89 34.67
CA GLU A 256 13.71 2.33 35.48
C GLU A 256 13.33 3.77 35.10
N LYS A 257 12.06 3.98 34.87
CA LYS A 257 11.48 5.31 34.63
C LYS A 257 11.00 5.93 35.93
N GLN A 258 11.15 7.24 36.04
CA GLN A 258 10.58 7.94 37.18
C GLN A 258 9.07 8.02 37.06
N PRO A 259 8.29 7.58 38.09
CA PRO A 259 6.85 7.69 38.07
C PRO A 259 6.36 9.13 37.91
N ASN A 260 5.27 9.31 37.17
CA ASN A 260 4.67 10.61 36.92
C ASN A 260 3.13 10.53 37.02
N ASN A 261 2.50 11.71 37.05
CA ASN A 261 1.03 11.86 37.08
C ASN A 261 0.53 12.66 35.89
N LEU A 262 1.23 12.56 34.72
CA LEU A 262 0.86 13.28 33.52
C LEU A 262 -0.50 12.84 33.01
N SER A 263 -1.31 13.81 32.63
CA SER A 263 -2.53 13.64 31.85
C SER A 263 -2.24 13.94 30.34
N TYR A 264 -3.16 13.54 29.47
CA TYR A 264 -3.03 13.89 28.06
C TYR A 264 -2.91 15.40 27.81
N LYS A 265 -3.54 16.24 28.64
CA LYS A 265 -3.45 17.71 28.51
C LYS A 265 -2.03 18.24 28.69
N ASP A 266 -1.23 17.56 29.51
CA ASP A 266 0.14 17.99 29.83
C ASP A 266 1.11 17.71 28.66
N ILE A 267 0.74 16.80 27.74
CA ILE A 267 1.57 16.37 26.62
C ILE A 267 0.93 16.66 25.25
N ALA A 268 -0.25 17.25 25.22
CA ALA A 268 -0.92 17.60 23.99
C ALA A 268 -0.16 18.68 23.23
N TYR A 269 0.09 18.42 21.94
CA TYR A 269 0.62 19.42 21.06
C TYR A 269 -0.46 20.42 20.62
N HIS A 270 -0.11 21.68 20.63
CA HIS A 270 -0.91 22.79 20.13
C HIS A 270 -0.16 23.49 19.01
N ASP A 271 -0.83 23.73 17.89
CA ASP A 271 -0.22 24.41 16.75
C ASP A 271 0.27 25.80 17.18
N GLU A 272 1.57 26.04 17.07
CA GLU A 272 2.18 27.35 17.32
C GLU A 272 1.93 28.26 16.11
N LYS A 273 1.49 29.51 16.37
CA LYS A 273 1.42 30.51 15.29
C LYS A 273 2.84 30.95 14.98
N MET A 274 3.33 30.53 13.82
CA MET A 274 4.57 31.07 13.28
C MET A 274 4.32 32.43 12.63
N GLU A 275 5.16 33.42 12.93
CA GLU A 275 5.25 34.63 12.14
C GLU A 275 5.98 34.27 10.84
N LEU A 276 5.27 34.37 9.73
CA LEU A 276 5.83 34.05 8.41
C LEU A 276 6.46 35.29 7.79
N PRO A 277 7.60 35.13 7.11
CA PRO A 277 8.14 36.19 6.28
C PRO A 277 7.15 36.61 5.18
N ASP A 278 7.32 37.83 4.66
CA ASP A 278 6.54 38.31 3.51
C ASP A 278 6.75 37.38 2.29
N PRO A 279 5.73 37.18 1.45
CA PRO A 279 5.90 36.51 0.18
C PRO A 279 6.95 37.18 -0.70
N ARG A 280 7.66 36.40 -1.53
CA ARG A 280 8.60 36.97 -2.50
C ARG A 280 7.88 37.89 -3.50
N SER A 281 8.55 38.94 -3.92
CA SER A 281 8.06 39.82 -5.00
C SER A 281 7.98 39.04 -6.32
N ILE A 282 6.94 39.33 -7.11
CA ILE A 282 6.79 38.79 -8.47
C ILE A 282 7.38 39.78 -9.46
N ASN A 283 8.41 39.37 -10.22
CA ASN A 283 9.10 40.19 -11.20
C ASN A 283 8.55 40.02 -12.63
N GLY A 284 7.67 39.07 -12.84
CA GLY A 284 7.03 38.76 -14.13
C GLY A 284 6.27 37.43 -14.05
N GLU A 285 5.54 37.10 -15.11
CA GLU A 285 4.75 35.88 -15.21
C GLU A 285 5.02 35.17 -16.54
N THR A 286 4.96 33.83 -16.51
CA THR A 286 5.12 32.98 -17.70
C THR A 286 4.31 31.70 -17.58
N LYS A 287 4.10 31.03 -18.74
CA LYS A 287 3.53 29.70 -18.82
C LYS A 287 4.58 28.58 -18.98
N TYR A 288 5.84 28.96 -19.19
CA TYR A 288 6.92 28.01 -19.51
C TYR A 288 7.90 27.92 -18.36
N ALA A 289 8.17 26.72 -17.93
CA ALA A 289 9.23 26.45 -16.97
C ALA A 289 10.60 26.77 -17.57
N ALA A 290 11.54 27.27 -16.75
CA ALA A 290 12.90 27.53 -17.15
C ALA A 290 13.81 26.29 -17.05
N GLU A 291 13.39 25.32 -16.30
CA GLU A 291 14.16 24.12 -16.00
C GLU A 291 13.40 22.83 -16.38
N THR A 292 14.16 21.80 -16.72
CA THR A 292 13.67 20.46 -17.03
C THR A 292 14.47 19.43 -16.26
N PHE A 293 14.03 18.18 -16.27
CA PHE A 293 14.70 17.07 -15.61
C PHE A 293 14.61 15.80 -16.45
N SER A 294 15.52 14.86 -16.19
CA SER A 294 15.45 13.49 -16.68
C SER A 294 15.30 12.57 -15.49
N ARG A 295 14.26 11.76 -15.49
CA ARG A 295 13.96 10.84 -14.38
C ARG A 295 14.17 9.40 -14.81
N GLU A 296 15.08 8.70 -14.15
CA GLU A 296 15.27 7.27 -14.32
C GLU A 296 14.28 6.48 -13.46
N TYR A 297 13.97 6.99 -12.28
CA TYR A 297 13.01 6.38 -11.37
C TYR A 297 11.61 6.90 -11.62
N SER A 298 10.64 6.01 -11.59
CA SER A 298 9.22 6.36 -11.66
C SER A 298 8.42 5.36 -10.85
N TYR A 299 7.28 5.85 -10.40
CA TYR A 299 6.30 4.99 -9.75
C TYR A 299 5.43 4.39 -10.83
N THR A 300 5.50 3.11 -11.05
CA THR A 300 4.81 2.40 -12.13
C THR A 300 3.32 2.70 -12.21
N LEU A 301 2.68 2.94 -11.08
CA LEU A 301 1.29 3.38 -11.04
C LEU A 301 1.09 4.72 -11.77
N ASN A 302 1.89 5.75 -11.47
CA ASN A 302 1.79 7.04 -12.14
C ASN A 302 2.15 6.93 -13.64
N ASP A 303 3.10 6.08 -13.99
CA ASP A 303 3.48 5.84 -15.38
C ASP A 303 2.35 5.24 -16.22
N TYR A 304 1.57 4.33 -15.64
CA TYR A 304 0.37 3.81 -16.29
C TYR A 304 -0.62 4.92 -16.63
N PHE A 305 -0.76 5.92 -15.76
CA PHE A 305 -1.71 7.02 -15.93
C PHE A 305 -1.21 8.15 -16.84
N LEU A 306 0.10 8.29 -17.06
CA LEU A 306 0.63 9.25 -18.03
C LEU A 306 0.13 8.99 -19.45
N ALA A 307 0.01 7.72 -19.85
CA ALA A 307 -0.57 7.35 -21.13
C ALA A 307 -2.10 7.61 -21.21
N ARG A 308 -2.74 7.85 -20.06
CA ARG A 308 -4.21 7.93 -19.91
C ARG A 308 -4.72 9.34 -19.57
N GLY A 309 -3.86 10.35 -19.72
CA GLY A 309 -4.27 11.75 -19.61
C GLY A 309 -4.20 12.32 -18.19
N PHE A 310 -3.36 11.78 -17.33
CA PHE A 310 -3.04 12.36 -16.03
C PHE A 310 -1.63 12.97 -16.08
N ALA A 311 -1.37 13.97 -15.26
CA ALA A 311 -0.03 14.45 -15.01
C ALA A 311 0.53 13.77 -13.75
N ALA A 312 1.82 13.44 -13.76
CA ALA A 312 2.53 12.99 -12.57
C ALA A 312 3.35 14.16 -12.00
N VAL A 313 3.19 14.40 -10.69
CA VAL A 313 3.85 15.48 -9.97
C VAL A 313 4.61 14.90 -8.79
N TYR A 314 5.86 15.32 -8.63
CA TYR A 314 6.74 14.84 -7.56
C TYR A 314 7.38 16.00 -6.83
N SER A 315 7.38 15.96 -5.50
CA SER A 315 8.13 16.89 -4.66
C SER A 315 8.80 16.14 -3.52
N ALA A 316 10.07 16.43 -3.30
CA ALA A 316 10.79 15.89 -2.16
C ALA A 316 10.54 16.70 -0.86
N GLY A 317 10.07 17.95 -0.98
CA GLY A 317 9.72 18.80 0.14
C GLY A 317 10.89 19.57 0.74
N ILE A 318 10.65 20.13 1.93
CA ILE A 318 11.65 20.93 2.65
C ILE A 318 12.90 20.12 2.99
N GLY A 319 14.06 20.78 3.00
CA GLY A 319 15.33 20.16 3.40
C GLY A 319 15.91 19.17 2.39
N THR A 320 15.35 19.08 1.18
CA THR A 320 15.87 18.22 0.12
C THR A 320 16.68 19.00 -0.91
N LEU A 321 17.43 18.30 -1.76
CA LEU A 321 18.28 18.93 -2.76
C LEU A 321 17.45 19.86 -3.67
N ASP A 322 17.94 21.07 -3.86
CA ASP A 322 17.31 22.18 -4.59
C ASP A 322 16.02 22.76 -3.96
N SER A 323 15.56 22.25 -2.82
CA SER A 323 14.55 22.90 -2.00
C SER A 323 15.17 23.65 -0.83
N ASP A 324 14.44 24.62 -0.26
CA ASP A 324 14.83 25.30 0.98
C ASP A 324 14.37 24.49 2.22
N GLY A 325 14.68 25.02 3.41
CA GLY A 325 14.25 24.44 4.68
C GLY A 325 15.10 23.28 5.21
N ILE A 326 14.58 22.61 6.23
CA ILE A 326 15.23 21.46 6.88
C ILE A 326 14.27 20.31 7.11
N GLN A 327 14.80 19.08 7.13
CA GLN A 327 14.05 17.87 7.47
C GLN A 327 13.97 17.68 9.00
N THR A 328 12.78 17.35 9.49
CA THR A 328 12.53 17.03 10.91
C THR A 328 11.58 15.84 11.08
N CYS A 329 11.40 15.03 10.07
CA CYS A 329 10.61 13.80 10.05
C CYS A 329 9.18 13.95 10.59
N GLY A 330 8.21 14.05 9.68
CA GLY A 330 6.77 13.96 9.99
C GLY A 330 6.14 15.11 10.78
N ASN A 331 6.83 16.23 10.96
CA ASN A 331 6.34 17.37 11.73
C ASN A 331 5.22 18.16 10.98
N PRO A 332 4.52 19.08 11.65
CA PRO A 332 3.50 19.93 11.01
C PRO A 332 4.00 20.76 9.85
N GLN A 333 5.26 21.24 9.87
CA GLN A 333 5.83 22.02 8.76
C GLN A 333 5.99 21.19 7.49
N GLN A 334 6.35 19.92 7.61
CA GLN A 334 6.42 19.02 6.46
C GLN A 334 5.02 18.76 5.85
N THR A 335 3.99 18.64 6.69
CA THR A 335 2.60 18.54 6.23
C THR A 335 2.18 19.80 5.50
N GLU A 336 2.50 20.98 6.06
CA GLU A 336 2.19 22.29 5.46
C GLU A 336 2.90 22.44 4.11
N ALA A 337 4.19 22.15 4.03
CA ALA A 337 4.94 22.17 2.77
C ALA A 337 4.31 21.24 1.71
N THR A 338 3.84 20.06 2.11
CA THR A 338 3.18 19.10 1.21
C THR A 338 1.89 19.67 0.63
N ILE A 339 1.01 20.26 1.46
CA ILE A 339 -0.25 20.82 0.96
C ILE A 339 -0.05 22.07 0.09
N ASN A 340 1.04 22.80 0.26
CA ASN A 340 1.33 23.98 -0.58
C ASN A 340 1.54 23.61 -2.05
N VAL A 341 2.02 22.41 -2.36
CA VAL A 341 2.08 21.91 -3.74
C VAL A 341 0.67 21.64 -4.27
N ILE A 342 -0.23 21.07 -3.44
CA ILE A 342 -1.64 20.86 -3.82
C ILE A 342 -2.34 22.22 -4.09
N GLU A 343 -2.10 23.21 -3.25
CA GLU A 343 -2.64 24.56 -3.42
C GLU A 343 -2.16 25.21 -4.73
N TRP A 344 -0.89 25.01 -5.10
CA TRP A 344 -0.38 25.47 -6.40
C TRP A 344 -1.07 24.75 -7.57
N LEU A 345 -1.22 23.43 -7.50
CA LEU A 345 -1.94 22.64 -8.51
C LEU A 345 -3.42 23.05 -8.63
N ASN A 346 -4.01 23.52 -7.53
CA ASN A 346 -5.39 24.02 -7.50
C ASN A 346 -5.49 25.53 -7.85
N GLY A 347 -4.38 26.20 -8.17
CA GLY A 347 -4.34 27.61 -8.59
C GLY A 347 -4.40 28.62 -7.45
N LYS A 348 -4.17 28.21 -6.20
CA LYS A 348 -4.27 29.07 -5.00
C LYS A 348 -2.93 29.55 -4.44
N ARG A 349 -1.82 29.14 -5.06
CA ARG A 349 -0.47 29.46 -4.58
C ARG A 349 0.45 29.82 -5.75
N CYS A 350 1.49 30.59 -5.44
CA CYS A 350 2.52 30.97 -6.41
C CYS A 350 3.62 29.90 -6.47
N ALA A 351 4.18 29.71 -7.66
CA ALA A 351 5.46 29.06 -7.89
C ALA A 351 6.30 29.92 -8.83
N TYR A 352 7.60 29.62 -8.88
CA TYR A 352 8.56 30.34 -9.71
C TYR A 352 9.26 29.36 -10.66
N THR A 353 9.75 29.92 -11.80
CA THR A 353 10.47 29.14 -12.82
C THR A 353 11.87 28.69 -12.37
N ASN A 354 12.44 29.41 -11.39
CA ASN A 354 13.72 29.08 -10.73
C ASN A 354 13.75 29.75 -9.34
N ARG A 355 14.84 29.55 -8.58
CA ARG A 355 14.97 30.04 -7.20
C ARG A 355 15.30 31.51 -7.06
N THR A 356 15.68 32.24 -8.14
CA THR A 356 16.29 33.58 -8.05
C THR A 356 15.55 34.68 -8.80
N ASP A 357 14.96 34.38 -9.95
CA ASP A 357 14.43 35.41 -10.86
C ASP A 357 13.06 35.91 -10.45
N HIS A 358 12.35 35.15 -9.62
CA HIS A 358 10.99 35.44 -9.16
C HIS A 358 9.98 35.64 -10.31
N ILE A 359 10.16 34.88 -11.42
CA ILE A 359 9.18 34.84 -12.51
C ILE A 359 8.12 33.80 -12.14
N ALA A 360 6.90 34.25 -11.91
CA ALA A 360 5.80 33.41 -11.47
C ALA A 360 5.29 32.49 -12.58
N ILE A 361 4.91 31.26 -12.19
CA ILE A 361 4.30 30.26 -13.04
C ILE A 361 3.12 29.59 -12.32
N THR A 362 2.00 29.47 -13.00
CA THR A 362 0.81 28.75 -12.50
C THR A 362 0.71 27.35 -13.11
N ALA A 363 -0.01 26.46 -12.44
CA ALA A 363 -0.34 25.13 -12.99
C ALA A 363 -1.51 25.24 -14.01
N TRP A 364 -1.36 26.06 -15.04
CA TRP A 364 -2.40 26.41 -16.03
C TRP A 364 -2.93 25.19 -16.78
N TRP A 365 -2.14 24.14 -16.89
CA TRP A 365 -2.44 22.84 -17.50
C TRP A 365 -3.25 21.90 -16.59
N CYS A 366 -3.28 22.17 -15.27
CA CYS A 366 -4.01 21.36 -14.30
C CYS A 366 -5.50 21.73 -14.27
N ASN A 367 -6.38 20.74 -14.12
CA ASN A 367 -7.82 21.00 -13.93
C ASN A 367 -8.18 21.34 -12.47
N GLY A 368 -7.18 21.41 -11.57
CA GLY A 368 -7.36 21.71 -10.15
C GLY A 368 -7.72 20.51 -9.28
N SER A 369 -7.86 19.30 -9.84
CA SER A 369 -8.12 18.07 -9.10
C SER A 369 -6.83 17.28 -8.90
N VAL A 370 -6.56 16.90 -7.65
CA VAL A 370 -5.34 16.20 -7.24
C VAL A 370 -5.70 14.90 -6.52
N ALA A 371 -5.03 13.81 -6.86
CA ALA A 371 -4.93 12.62 -6.03
C ALA A 371 -3.50 12.50 -5.50
N MET A 372 -3.32 12.10 -4.25
CA MET A 372 -2.00 11.70 -3.77
C MET A 372 -1.85 10.20 -3.76
N THR A 373 -0.67 9.73 -4.16
CA THR A 373 -0.31 8.31 -4.25
C THR A 373 1.01 8.05 -3.54
N GLY A 374 1.17 6.87 -2.98
CA GLY A 374 2.47 6.44 -2.48
C GLY A 374 2.43 5.41 -1.37
N ARG A 375 3.57 4.75 -1.18
CA ARG A 375 3.80 3.74 -0.15
C ARG A 375 4.75 4.29 0.93
N SER A 376 4.56 3.83 2.17
CA SER A 376 5.46 4.15 3.28
C SER A 376 5.41 5.65 3.62
N TYR A 377 6.54 6.34 3.68
CA TYR A 377 6.60 7.79 3.90
C TYR A 377 5.74 8.58 2.89
N LEU A 378 5.66 8.12 1.65
CA LEU A 378 4.88 8.75 0.60
C LEU A 378 3.37 8.68 0.89
N GLY A 379 2.89 7.49 1.30
CA GLY A 379 1.52 7.29 1.76
C GLY A 379 1.24 8.03 3.08
N THR A 380 2.25 8.16 3.93
CA THR A 380 2.21 8.94 5.16
C THR A 380 1.96 10.42 4.88
N LEU A 381 2.68 11.01 3.93
CA LEU A 381 2.47 12.41 3.52
C LEU A 381 1.11 12.63 2.85
N ALA A 382 0.61 11.64 2.08
CA ALA A 382 -0.74 11.66 1.54
C ALA A 382 -1.79 11.68 2.67
N THR A 383 -1.62 10.83 3.67
CA THR A 383 -2.49 10.77 4.87
C THR A 383 -2.42 12.09 5.66
N ALA A 384 -1.22 12.61 5.90
CA ALA A 384 -1.02 13.88 6.59
C ALA A 384 -1.72 15.05 5.85
N ALA A 385 -1.52 15.15 4.53
CA ALA A 385 -2.17 16.16 3.70
C ALA A 385 -3.70 16.04 3.76
N ALA A 386 -4.26 14.84 3.67
CA ALA A 386 -5.70 14.63 3.76
C ALA A 386 -6.29 15.15 5.08
N THR A 387 -5.58 15.02 6.21
CA THR A 387 -6.05 15.48 7.52
C THR A 387 -6.11 17.00 7.66
N THR A 388 -5.61 17.75 6.69
CA THR A 388 -5.75 19.24 6.66
C THR A 388 -7.08 19.67 6.03
N GLY A 389 -7.70 18.81 5.21
CA GLY A 389 -8.87 19.14 4.41
C GLY A 389 -8.58 20.12 3.28
N VAL A 390 -7.32 20.14 2.78
CA VAL A 390 -6.86 21.05 1.72
C VAL A 390 -7.74 20.95 0.48
N GLU A 391 -8.08 22.11 -0.09
CA GLU A 391 -8.89 22.16 -1.30
C GLU A 391 -8.08 21.69 -2.52
N GLY A 392 -8.75 21.00 -3.44
CA GLY A 392 -8.13 20.39 -4.63
C GLY A 392 -7.79 18.92 -4.44
N LEU A 393 -7.49 18.46 -3.23
CA LEU A 393 -7.27 17.05 -2.94
C LEU A 393 -8.62 16.30 -2.97
N LYS A 394 -8.79 15.41 -3.94
CA LYS A 394 -10.03 14.64 -4.16
C LYS A 394 -9.99 13.26 -3.54
N THR A 395 -8.83 12.62 -3.58
CA THR A 395 -8.62 11.29 -3.00
C THR A 395 -7.15 11.06 -2.66
N ILE A 396 -6.93 10.11 -1.76
CA ILE A 396 -5.59 9.54 -1.52
C ILE A 396 -5.60 8.04 -1.76
N ILE A 397 -4.51 7.54 -2.34
CA ILE A 397 -4.19 6.12 -2.44
C ILE A 397 -3.00 5.91 -1.52
N SER A 398 -3.30 5.54 -0.27
CA SER A 398 -2.32 5.50 0.82
C SER A 398 -1.92 4.05 1.08
N GLU A 399 -0.70 3.70 0.65
CA GLU A 399 -0.17 2.34 0.76
C GLU A 399 0.83 2.24 1.90
N ALA A 400 0.69 1.25 2.78
CA ALA A 400 1.60 0.97 3.90
C ALA A 400 2.05 2.25 4.64
N ALA A 401 1.09 3.10 4.99
CA ALA A 401 1.31 4.45 5.49
C ALA A 401 1.31 4.54 7.01
N ILE A 402 2.10 5.46 7.54
CA ILE A 402 2.14 5.80 8.96
C ILE A 402 0.98 6.77 9.25
N SER A 403 0.14 6.47 10.24
CA SER A 403 -0.90 7.36 10.75
C SER A 403 -0.47 8.08 12.04
N SER A 404 0.49 7.48 12.76
CA SER A 404 1.12 8.06 13.95
C SER A 404 2.58 7.62 14.03
N TRP A 405 3.51 8.59 14.04
CA TRP A 405 4.95 8.33 14.12
C TRP A 405 5.37 7.68 15.44
N TYR A 406 4.64 7.95 16.54
CA TYR A 406 4.83 7.20 17.79
C TYR A 406 4.65 5.70 17.55
N GLY A 407 3.55 5.28 16.94
CA GLY A 407 3.30 3.87 16.66
C GLY A 407 4.28 3.24 15.66
N TYR A 408 5.08 4.02 14.94
CA TYR A 408 6.16 3.54 14.08
C TYR A 408 7.42 3.24 14.86
N TYR A 409 7.89 4.18 15.72
CA TYR A 409 9.14 4.07 16.47
C TYR A 409 8.96 3.68 17.96
N ARG A 410 7.74 3.59 18.44
CA ARG A 410 7.41 3.29 19.85
C ARG A 410 6.19 2.38 19.94
N GLU A 411 6.10 1.63 21.02
CA GLU A 411 4.90 0.86 21.35
C GLU A 411 4.86 0.64 22.87
N GLY A 412 3.71 0.89 23.51
CA GLY A 412 3.50 0.60 24.93
C GLY A 412 4.58 1.18 25.86
N GLY A 413 5.11 2.38 25.57
CA GLY A 413 6.18 2.98 26.35
C GLY A 413 7.56 2.35 26.11
N LEU A 414 7.77 1.66 25.01
CA LEU A 414 9.05 1.11 24.59
C LEU A 414 9.53 1.75 23.30
N MET A 415 10.83 1.87 23.13
CA MET A 415 11.44 2.06 21.83
C MET A 415 11.25 0.79 21.02
N ILE A 416 10.69 0.93 19.80
CA ILE A 416 10.48 -0.16 18.86
C ILE A 416 11.10 0.24 17.52
N ALA A 417 12.05 -0.54 17.04
CA ALA A 417 12.61 -0.33 15.72
C ALA A 417 11.67 -0.88 14.63
N PRO A 418 11.62 -0.24 13.45
CA PRO A 418 11.02 -0.87 12.27
C PRO A 418 11.80 -2.12 11.88
N ASP A 419 11.11 -3.14 11.39
CA ASP A 419 11.75 -4.40 10.98
C ASP A 419 12.80 -4.16 9.89
N GLY A 420 13.99 -4.73 10.09
CA GLY A 420 15.15 -4.54 9.21
C GLY A 420 16.03 -3.33 9.55
N TYR A 421 15.59 -2.43 10.44
CA TYR A 421 16.31 -1.19 10.77
C TYR A 421 16.53 -1.01 12.28
N PRO A 422 17.16 -1.97 12.98
CA PRO A 422 17.38 -1.83 14.42
C PRO A 422 18.27 -0.61 14.69
N GLY A 423 17.79 0.27 15.57
CA GLY A 423 18.49 1.51 15.90
C GLY A 423 18.08 2.74 15.11
N GLU A 424 17.22 2.62 14.09
CA GLU A 424 16.61 3.76 13.45
C GLU A 424 15.66 4.50 14.41
N ASP A 425 15.59 5.81 14.26
CA ASP A 425 14.60 6.66 14.94
C ASP A 425 14.34 7.92 14.08
N ALA A 426 13.45 8.79 14.51
CA ALA A 426 13.04 9.96 13.75
C ALA A 426 14.20 10.92 13.38
N ASP A 427 15.20 11.05 14.23
CA ASP A 427 16.41 11.86 13.94
C ASP A 427 17.32 11.20 12.90
N VAL A 428 17.46 9.88 12.92
CA VAL A 428 18.19 9.11 11.89
C VAL A 428 17.55 9.31 10.53
N LEU A 429 16.23 9.13 10.46
CA LEU A 429 15.49 9.30 9.22
C LEU A 429 15.52 10.76 8.71
N ALA A 430 15.48 11.74 9.62
CA ALA A 430 15.63 13.15 9.26
C ALA A 430 17.00 13.45 8.65
N ILE A 431 18.08 12.86 9.20
CA ILE A 431 19.44 12.99 8.66
C ILE A 431 19.55 12.31 7.29
N GLU A 432 19.01 11.11 7.14
CA GLU A 432 19.02 10.36 5.89
C GLU A 432 18.31 11.12 4.77
N THR A 433 17.18 11.73 5.08
CA THR A 433 16.37 12.44 4.07
C THR A 433 16.74 13.90 3.87
N MET A 434 17.70 14.47 4.62
CA MET A 434 18.20 15.84 4.45
C MET A 434 19.14 15.93 3.25
N SER A 435 18.69 15.66 2.03
CA SER A 435 19.54 15.65 0.83
C SER A 435 20.05 17.03 0.41
N ARG A 436 19.52 18.14 0.96
CA ARG A 436 20.11 19.49 0.85
C ARG A 436 21.57 19.54 1.31
N MET A 437 22.01 18.60 2.19
CA MET A 437 23.42 18.43 2.57
C MET A 437 24.36 18.21 1.37
N LYS A 438 23.86 17.75 0.24
CA LYS A 438 24.65 17.53 -0.98
C LYS A 438 24.95 18.81 -1.76
N ALA A 439 24.19 19.87 -1.52
CA ALA A 439 24.51 21.22 -1.94
C ALA A 439 25.57 21.81 -0.98
N ALA A 440 26.82 21.38 -1.11
CA ALA A 440 27.84 21.55 -0.09
C ALA A 440 28.06 22.99 0.38
N ALA A 441 28.05 23.96 -0.52
CA ALA A 441 28.25 25.38 -0.16
C ALA A 441 27.03 25.93 0.60
N ASP A 442 25.82 25.69 0.09
CA ASP A 442 24.57 26.09 0.75
C ASP A 442 24.48 25.49 2.15
N TYR A 443 24.67 24.16 2.27
CA TYR A 443 24.61 23.48 3.55
C TYR A 443 25.65 23.98 4.56
N HIS A 444 26.93 23.93 4.20
CA HIS A 444 28.02 24.26 5.14
C HIS A 444 28.08 25.74 5.54
N LEU A 445 27.66 26.65 4.63
CA LEU A 445 27.77 28.09 4.89
C LEU A 445 26.50 28.67 5.54
N HIS A 446 25.34 28.06 5.35
CA HIS A 446 24.10 28.69 5.74
C HIS A 446 23.23 27.84 6.67
N ILE A 447 23.20 26.50 6.53
CA ILE A 447 22.19 25.63 7.13
C ILE A 447 22.73 24.76 8.25
N LYS A 448 23.98 24.30 8.14
CA LYS A 448 24.54 23.25 9.00
C LYS A 448 24.40 23.50 10.50
N ASP A 449 24.75 24.67 10.98
CA ASP A 449 24.71 24.96 12.41
C ASP A 449 23.29 24.93 12.98
N TYR A 450 22.33 25.43 12.20
CA TYR A 450 20.91 25.37 12.58
C TYR A 450 20.38 23.95 12.52
N PHE A 451 20.69 23.20 11.47
CA PHE A 451 20.27 21.78 11.33
C PHE A 451 20.85 20.94 12.47
N ASP A 452 22.15 21.05 12.78
CA ASP A 452 22.79 20.34 13.88
C ASP A 452 22.14 20.67 15.25
N MET A 453 21.72 21.93 15.44
CA MET A 453 20.96 22.34 16.63
C MET A 453 19.59 21.66 16.68
N GLN A 454 18.85 21.59 15.55
CA GLN A 454 17.55 20.95 15.48
C GLN A 454 17.66 19.43 15.69
N MET A 455 18.68 18.76 15.18
CA MET A 455 18.90 17.32 15.41
C MET A 455 19.18 17.03 16.90
N LYS A 456 19.98 17.87 17.59
CA LYS A 456 20.17 17.76 19.04
C LYS A 456 18.87 17.98 19.82
N LYS A 457 18.03 18.90 19.35
CA LYS A 457 16.69 19.12 19.93
C LYS A 457 15.80 17.89 19.71
N MET A 458 15.74 17.34 18.50
CA MET A 458 14.99 16.12 18.22
C MET A 458 15.43 14.95 19.08
N ALA A 459 16.73 14.66 19.14
CA ALA A 459 17.31 13.57 19.92
C ALA A 459 16.90 13.62 21.40
N ARG A 460 16.75 14.83 21.96
CA ARG A 460 16.24 15.03 23.32
C ARG A 460 14.73 14.83 23.39
N ASP A 461 13.99 15.52 22.49
CA ASP A 461 12.53 15.67 22.60
C ASP A 461 11.76 14.38 22.21
N MET A 462 12.35 13.48 21.41
CA MET A 462 11.75 12.18 21.05
C MET A 462 11.80 11.13 22.19
N GLU A 463 12.44 11.46 23.32
CA GLU A 463 12.53 10.62 24.53
C GLU A 463 12.84 9.16 24.25
N ARG A 464 13.96 8.90 23.56
CA ARG A 464 14.33 7.54 23.15
C ARG A 464 14.53 6.60 24.35
N GLU A 465 15.11 7.10 25.46
CA GLU A 465 15.39 6.27 26.65
C GLU A 465 14.10 5.88 27.38
N SER A 466 13.17 6.81 27.52
CA SER A 466 11.90 6.54 28.19
C SER A 466 10.91 5.79 27.31
N GLY A 467 10.95 6.01 26.00
CA GLY A 467 9.96 5.48 25.07
C GLY A 467 8.54 6.01 25.26
N ASN A 468 8.36 7.05 26.08
CA ASN A 468 7.04 7.62 26.40
C ASN A 468 6.48 8.41 25.22
N TYR A 469 5.15 8.47 25.15
CA TYR A 469 4.42 9.41 24.30
C TYR A 469 4.46 10.81 24.95
N ASN A 470 4.80 11.83 24.17
CA ASN A 470 4.90 13.20 24.61
C ASN A 470 4.49 14.19 23.52
N THR A 471 4.68 15.49 23.75
CA THR A 471 4.33 16.57 22.80
C THR A 471 5.01 16.41 21.44
N PHE A 472 6.26 15.91 21.38
CA PHE A 472 6.97 15.66 20.11
C PHE A 472 6.23 14.65 19.24
N TRP A 473 5.80 13.52 19.83
CA TRP A 473 5.05 12.49 19.14
C TRP A 473 3.60 12.90 18.86
N ASP A 474 3.00 13.68 19.75
CA ASP A 474 1.64 14.18 19.58
C ASP A 474 1.51 15.14 18.40
N ALA A 475 2.54 15.94 18.13
CA ALA A 475 2.65 16.78 16.91
C ALA A 475 2.71 15.96 15.62
N ARG A 476 3.12 14.69 15.70
CA ARG A 476 3.29 13.74 14.59
C ARG A 476 2.21 12.66 14.57
N ASN A 477 1.09 12.90 15.21
CA ASN A 477 -0.07 12.02 15.25
C ASN A 477 -1.20 12.58 14.37
N TYR A 478 -1.31 12.12 13.15
CA TYR A 478 -2.29 12.60 12.18
C TYR A 478 -3.72 12.18 12.53
N LEU A 479 -3.91 11.11 13.31
CA LEU A 479 -5.23 10.62 13.74
C LEU A 479 -6.04 11.69 14.49
N LYS A 480 -5.38 12.62 15.15
CA LYS A 480 -6.04 13.73 15.86
C LYS A 480 -6.86 14.64 14.94
N LYS A 481 -6.45 14.76 13.69
CA LYS A 481 -7.06 15.66 12.70
C LYS A 481 -7.89 14.93 11.64
N VAL A 482 -8.16 13.61 11.79
CA VAL A 482 -8.91 12.79 10.80
C VAL A 482 -10.29 13.36 10.50
N LYS A 483 -10.95 14.01 11.47
CA LYS A 483 -12.26 14.65 11.26
C LYS A 483 -12.25 15.78 10.21
N ASN A 484 -11.09 16.29 9.85
CA ASN A 484 -10.94 17.31 8.82
C ASN A 484 -10.85 16.73 7.40
N ILE A 485 -10.68 15.42 7.25
CA ILE A 485 -10.57 14.75 5.95
C ILE A 485 -11.86 14.99 5.17
N LYS A 486 -11.72 15.49 3.94
CA LYS A 486 -12.82 15.79 3.01
C LYS A 486 -12.74 14.98 1.72
N CYS A 487 -11.58 14.40 1.45
CA CYS A 487 -11.34 13.56 0.28
C CYS A 487 -11.65 12.10 0.59
N ASP A 488 -11.97 11.32 -0.43
CA ASP A 488 -12.16 9.89 -0.29
C ASP A 488 -10.81 9.16 -0.13
N VAL A 489 -10.80 8.00 0.54
CA VAL A 489 -9.58 7.34 0.98
C VAL A 489 -9.55 5.88 0.53
N LEU A 490 -8.56 5.51 -0.29
CA LEU A 490 -8.25 4.13 -0.63
C LEU A 490 -6.94 3.74 0.05
N MET A 491 -6.98 2.70 0.88
CA MET A 491 -5.83 2.21 1.64
C MET A 491 -5.38 0.85 1.12
N VAL A 492 -4.07 0.59 1.15
CA VAL A 492 -3.49 -0.73 0.84
C VAL A 492 -2.46 -1.06 1.92
N HIS A 493 -2.51 -2.28 2.46
CA HIS A 493 -1.54 -2.66 3.50
C HIS A 493 -1.23 -4.15 3.53
N GLY A 494 0.03 -4.47 3.84
CA GLY A 494 0.48 -5.83 4.06
C GLY A 494 0.21 -6.30 5.48
N LEU A 495 -0.46 -7.43 5.66
CA LEU A 495 -0.74 -8.01 6.98
C LEU A 495 0.52 -8.58 7.65
N ASN A 496 1.60 -8.74 6.92
CA ASN A 496 2.92 -9.13 7.44
C ASN A 496 3.96 -7.99 7.33
N ASP A 497 3.50 -6.74 7.28
CA ASP A 497 4.36 -5.56 7.28
C ASP A 497 4.78 -5.21 8.72
N TRP A 498 6.01 -5.59 9.08
CA TRP A 498 6.60 -5.28 10.39
C TRP A 498 7.50 -4.04 10.34
N ASN A 499 7.66 -3.44 9.17
CA ASN A 499 8.24 -2.12 9.01
C ASN A 499 7.18 -1.06 9.39
N VAL A 500 6.16 -0.86 8.55
CA VAL A 500 4.98 -0.07 8.93
C VAL A 500 3.89 -1.01 9.43
N LYS A 501 3.85 -1.21 10.74
CA LYS A 501 2.98 -2.20 11.38
C LYS A 501 1.50 -2.04 10.98
N PRO A 502 0.72 -3.13 10.80
CA PRO A 502 -0.69 -3.09 10.39
C PRO A 502 -1.60 -2.23 11.27
N GLY A 503 -1.20 -1.99 12.52
CA GLY A 503 -1.89 -1.07 13.42
C GLY A 503 -1.99 0.36 12.91
N GLN A 504 -1.08 0.78 12.03
CA GLN A 504 -1.10 2.12 11.44
C GLN A 504 -2.33 2.32 10.55
N VAL A 505 -2.58 1.40 9.63
CA VAL A 505 -3.72 1.48 8.73
C VAL A 505 -5.04 1.17 9.45
N GLU A 506 -5.01 0.26 10.42
CA GLU A 506 -6.20 -0.08 11.20
C GLU A 506 -6.70 1.11 12.03
N GLN A 507 -5.80 1.85 12.69
CA GLN A 507 -6.16 3.05 13.43
C GLN A 507 -6.79 4.12 12.52
N LEU A 508 -6.26 4.30 11.30
CA LEU A 508 -6.86 5.21 10.32
C LEU A 508 -8.23 4.70 9.86
N TRP A 509 -8.35 3.39 9.57
CA TRP A 509 -9.62 2.76 9.20
C TRP A 509 -10.71 2.96 10.25
N GLN A 510 -10.36 2.77 11.53
CA GLN A 510 -11.27 2.99 12.66
C GLN A 510 -11.63 4.47 12.81
N ALA A 511 -10.64 5.37 12.77
CA ALA A 511 -10.86 6.80 12.93
C ALA A 511 -11.76 7.40 11.82
N LEU A 512 -11.77 6.80 10.64
CA LEU A 512 -12.63 7.21 9.51
C LEU A 512 -14.08 6.72 9.60
N ARG A 513 -14.48 5.96 10.64
CA ARG A 513 -15.86 5.44 10.76
C ARG A 513 -16.92 6.55 10.84
N ASP A 514 -16.59 7.62 11.54
CA ASP A 514 -17.51 8.75 11.77
C ASP A 514 -17.24 9.95 10.84
N VAL A 515 -16.43 9.76 9.81
CA VAL A 515 -16.11 10.79 8.81
C VAL A 515 -16.93 10.53 7.55
N PRO A 516 -17.64 11.54 6.99
CA PRO A 516 -18.54 11.36 5.86
C PRO A 516 -17.79 11.28 4.51
N VAL A 517 -16.84 10.38 4.40
CA VAL A 517 -16.05 10.11 3.19
C VAL A 517 -16.12 8.63 2.84
N THR A 518 -15.95 8.31 1.56
CA THR A 518 -15.82 6.92 1.14
C THR A 518 -14.45 6.40 1.51
N LYS A 519 -14.40 5.24 2.16
CA LYS A 519 -13.16 4.56 2.48
C LYS A 519 -13.15 3.14 1.93
N LYS A 520 -12.02 2.74 1.36
CA LYS A 520 -11.78 1.39 0.84
C LYS A 520 -10.44 0.90 1.36
N ILE A 521 -10.31 -0.42 1.56
CA ILE A 521 -9.05 -1.01 1.98
C ILE A 521 -8.79 -2.35 1.29
N ILE A 522 -7.54 -2.54 0.86
CA ILE A 522 -7.03 -3.80 0.32
C ILE A 522 -5.94 -4.30 1.27
N LEU A 523 -6.13 -5.50 1.81
CA LEU A 523 -5.20 -6.16 2.72
C LEU A 523 -4.56 -7.35 2.01
N HIS A 524 -3.23 -7.36 1.90
CA HIS A 524 -2.51 -8.44 1.25
C HIS A 524 -1.59 -9.18 2.23
N GLN A 525 -1.15 -10.40 1.86
CA GLN A 525 -0.29 -11.23 2.71
C GLN A 525 1.18 -10.84 2.66
N GLY A 526 1.53 -9.78 1.94
CA GLY A 526 2.90 -9.30 1.82
C GLY A 526 3.39 -8.52 3.02
N GLN A 527 4.67 -8.20 2.94
CA GLN A 527 5.35 -7.24 3.80
C GLN A 527 5.17 -5.81 3.25
N HIS A 528 6.20 -4.99 3.34
CA HIS A 528 6.25 -3.60 2.89
C HIS A 528 6.44 -3.47 1.37
N ILE A 529 5.39 -3.79 0.56
CA ILE A 529 5.46 -3.90 -0.89
C ILE A 529 4.35 -3.11 -1.60
N TYR A 530 4.55 -2.82 -2.90
CA TYR A 530 3.50 -2.44 -3.84
C TYR A 530 2.81 -3.68 -4.43
N ILE A 531 1.54 -3.54 -4.82
CA ILE A 531 0.76 -4.62 -5.46
C ILE A 531 0.35 -4.31 -6.91
N ASN A 532 0.96 -3.30 -7.55
CA ASN A 532 0.59 -2.82 -8.89
C ASN A 532 0.63 -3.92 -9.96
N ALA A 533 1.59 -4.83 -9.90
CA ALA A 533 1.84 -5.86 -10.89
C ALA A 533 1.52 -7.27 -10.37
N PHE A 534 0.53 -7.39 -9.47
CA PHE A 534 0.01 -8.70 -9.07
C PHE A 534 -0.93 -9.26 -10.12
N ARG A 535 -0.73 -10.55 -10.46
CA ARG A 535 -1.49 -11.22 -11.49
C ARG A 535 -2.94 -11.51 -11.10
N SER A 536 -3.17 -11.87 -9.84
CA SER A 536 -4.46 -12.40 -9.38
C SER A 536 -5.51 -11.35 -9.01
N ILE A 537 -5.16 -10.07 -9.04
CA ILE A 537 -6.05 -8.95 -8.71
C ILE A 537 -5.95 -7.84 -9.76
N ASP A 538 -7.05 -7.22 -10.10
CA ASP A 538 -7.14 -6.10 -11.04
C ASP A 538 -6.84 -4.73 -10.42
N TYR A 539 -5.79 -4.65 -9.58
CA TYR A 539 -5.47 -3.45 -8.79
C TYR A 539 -5.36 -2.19 -9.65
N THR A 540 -4.64 -2.24 -10.76
CA THR A 540 -4.45 -1.06 -11.64
C THR A 540 -5.76 -0.61 -12.27
N ASP A 541 -6.65 -1.55 -12.65
CA ASP A 541 -8.00 -1.24 -13.13
C ASP A 541 -8.88 -0.63 -12.03
N MET A 542 -8.78 -1.14 -10.81
CA MET A 542 -9.49 -0.58 -9.66
C MET A 542 -9.09 0.88 -9.42
N ILE A 543 -7.78 1.17 -9.47
CA ILE A 543 -7.29 2.53 -9.32
C ILE A 543 -7.72 3.40 -10.50
N ASN A 544 -7.69 2.90 -11.75
CA ASN A 544 -8.16 3.64 -12.91
C ASN A 544 -9.66 3.99 -12.79
N LEU A 545 -10.48 3.03 -12.40
CA LEU A 545 -11.91 3.26 -12.17
C LEU A 545 -12.12 4.35 -11.10
N TRP A 546 -11.40 4.24 -9.98
CA TRP A 546 -11.49 5.13 -8.85
C TRP A 546 -11.09 6.56 -9.20
N ILE A 547 -9.88 6.77 -9.77
CA ILE A 547 -9.40 8.13 -10.08
C ILE A 547 -10.10 8.75 -11.30
N SER A 548 -10.63 7.95 -12.23
CA SER A 548 -11.50 8.45 -13.31
C SER A 548 -12.78 9.07 -12.73
N HIS A 549 -13.33 8.45 -11.68
CA HIS A 549 -14.44 9.02 -10.93
C HIS A 549 -14.03 10.30 -10.18
N GLU A 550 -13.01 10.21 -9.34
CA GLU A 550 -12.63 11.26 -8.39
C GLU A 550 -12.07 12.53 -9.08
N LEU A 551 -11.30 12.36 -10.15
CA LEU A 551 -10.55 13.45 -10.74
C LEU A 551 -11.15 13.99 -12.05
N TYR A 552 -11.84 13.14 -12.81
CA TYR A 552 -12.54 13.54 -14.03
C TYR A 552 -14.05 13.65 -13.84
N GLY A 553 -14.59 13.15 -12.72
CA GLY A 553 -16.05 13.16 -12.45
C GLY A 553 -16.83 12.17 -13.29
N VAL A 554 -16.18 11.10 -13.79
CA VAL A 554 -16.85 10.05 -14.55
C VAL A 554 -17.90 9.36 -13.68
N GLN A 555 -19.13 9.27 -14.18
CA GLN A 555 -20.22 8.62 -13.47
C GLN A 555 -20.18 7.10 -13.68
N ASN A 556 -19.18 6.46 -13.11
CA ASN A 556 -18.86 5.04 -13.30
C ASN A 556 -19.23 4.16 -12.10
N GLY A 557 -19.85 4.73 -11.07
CA GLY A 557 -20.27 3.99 -9.87
C GLY A 557 -19.11 3.39 -9.05
N ALA A 558 -17.89 3.95 -9.15
CA ALA A 558 -16.70 3.40 -8.51
C ALA A 558 -16.86 3.20 -6.99
N LYS A 559 -17.56 4.13 -6.32
CA LYS A 559 -17.75 4.09 -4.86
C LYS A 559 -18.62 2.93 -4.40
N GLU A 560 -19.63 2.58 -5.19
CA GLU A 560 -20.58 1.50 -4.92
C GLU A 560 -20.05 0.15 -5.43
N LEU A 561 -19.36 0.15 -6.58
CA LEU A 561 -18.87 -1.05 -7.23
C LEU A 561 -17.68 -1.66 -6.49
N LEU A 562 -16.70 -0.83 -6.13
CA LEU A 562 -15.51 -1.33 -5.44
C LEU A 562 -15.87 -1.77 -4.01
N PRO A 563 -15.47 -2.99 -3.60
CA PRO A 563 -15.71 -3.47 -2.25
C PRO A 563 -15.09 -2.56 -1.18
N ASN A 564 -15.72 -2.52 0.01
CA ASN A 564 -15.15 -1.76 1.14
C ASN A 564 -13.85 -2.36 1.63
N VAL A 565 -13.81 -3.69 1.75
CA VAL A 565 -12.63 -4.44 2.23
C VAL A 565 -12.36 -5.60 1.29
N ILE A 566 -11.15 -5.69 0.79
CA ILE A 566 -10.65 -6.83 0.00
C ILE A 566 -9.48 -7.43 0.78
N VAL A 567 -9.51 -8.73 1.02
CA VAL A 567 -8.46 -9.44 1.76
C VAL A 567 -7.91 -10.60 0.93
N GLN A 568 -6.59 -10.67 0.80
CA GLN A 568 -5.92 -11.84 0.23
C GLN A 568 -5.96 -13.00 1.23
N ASP A 569 -6.41 -14.17 0.80
CA ASP A 569 -6.40 -15.37 1.64
C ASP A 569 -4.96 -15.81 1.95
N ASN A 570 -4.68 -16.23 3.20
CA ASN A 570 -3.34 -16.64 3.62
C ASN A 570 -3.07 -18.14 3.41
N VAL A 571 -4.07 -18.91 2.98
CA VAL A 571 -4.00 -20.38 2.78
C VAL A 571 -4.17 -20.73 1.31
N ILE A 572 -5.16 -20.12 0.64
CA ILE A 572 -5.54 -20.46 -0.74
C ILE A 572 -4.90 -19.45 -1.70
N PRO A 573 -3.95 -19.91 -2.56
CA PRO A 573 -3.30 -19.01 -3.52
C PRO A 573 -4.29 -18.30 -4.44
N GLU A 574 -3.91 -17.11 -4.90
CA GLU A 574 -4.64 -16.30 -5.90
C GLU A 574 -6.11 -16.02 -5.53
N THR A 575 -6.41 -16.01 -4.25
CA THR A 575 -7.78 -15.83 -3.74
C THR A 575 -7.89 -14.53 -2.96
N TRP A 576 -8.82 -13.67 -3.39
CA TRP A 576 -9.15 -12.41 -2.76
C TRP A 576 -10.63 -12.41 -2.40
N THR A 577 -10.93 -12.16 -1.14
CA THR A 577 -12.30 -12.22 -0.61
C THR A 577 -12.74 -10.83 -0.18
N VAL A 578 -14.02 -10.52 -0.42
CA VAL A 578 -14.62 -9.25 -0.07
C VAL A 578 -15.36 -9.30 1.25
N TYR A 579 -15.25 -8.22 2.02
CA TYR A 579 -15.92 -8.05 3.29
C TYR A 579 -16.51 -6.62 3.38
N GLN A 580 -17.47 -6.44 4.29
CA GLN A 580 -18.06 -5.10 4.52
C GLN A 580 -17.19 -4.25 5.44
N ASP A 581 -16.49 -4.88 6.37
CA ASP A 581 -15.68 -4.22 7.38
C ASP A 581 -14.49 -5.09 7.80
N TRP A 582 -13.48 -4.47 8.42
CA TRP A 582 -12.32 -5.09 9.02
C TRP A 582 -12.11 -4.59 10.45
N SER A 583 -11.70 -5.49 11.36
CA SER A 583 -11.43 -5.16 12.76
C SER A 583 -12.62 -4.45 13.43
N GLU A 584 -13.82 -4.97 13.19
CA GLU A 584 -15.05 -4.35 13.71
C GLU A 584 -15.07 -4.40 15.25
N PRO A 585 -15.23 -3.24 15.95
CA PRO A 585 -15.19 -3.20 17.41
C PRO A 585 -16.25 -4.07 18.11
N SER A 586 -17.39 -4.30 17.46
CA SER A 586 -18.50 -5.12 17.98
C SER A 586 -18.35 -6.62 17.71
N MET A 587 -17.28 -7.04 17.05
CA MET A 587 -17.06 -8.45 16.69
C MET A 587 -17.03 -9.33 17.95
N ALA A 588 -17.66 -10.51 17.84
CA ALA A 588 -17.64 -11.51 18.90
C ALA A 588 -16.19 -11.96 19.17
N ARG A 589 -15.89 -12.15 20.46
CA ARG A 589 -14.57 -12.62 20.90
C ARG A 589 -14.70 -13.95 21.60
N GLU A 590 -13.81 -14.86 21.28
CA GLU A 590 -13.62 -16.09 22.05
C GLU A 590 -12.51 -15.86 23.07
N THR A 591 -12.78 -16.20 24.33
CA THR A 591 -11.84 -16.03 25.43
C THR A 591 -11.18 -17.35 25.76
N TYR A 592 -9.87 -17.36 25.73
CA TYR A 592 -9.04 -18.48 26.19
C TYR A 592 -8.33 -18.12 27.49
N HIS A 593 -8.40 -19.00 28.49
CA HIS A 593 -7.70 -18.88 29.77
C HIS A 593 -6.36 -19.62 29.72
N PHE A 594 -5.37 -19.05 30.39
CA PHE A 594 -4.05 -19.67 30.46
C PHE A 594 -4.03 -20.78 31.52
N SER A 595 -3.52 -21.91 31.12
CA SER A 595 -3.14 -23.01 31.98
C SER A 595 -1.71 -23.46 31.64
N GLU A 596 -1.19 -24.51 32.27
CA GLU A 596 0.19 -24.94 32.06
C GLU A 596 0.44 -25.36 30.61
N GLY A 597 1.05 -24.46 29.81
CA GLY A 597 1.34 -24.65 28.39
C GLY A 597 0.12 -24.70 27.47
N LYS A 598 -1.08 -24.33 27.96
CA LYS A 598 -2.33 -24.42 27.20
C LYS A 598 -3.14 -23.13 27.23
N LEU A 599 -3.93 -22.96 26.21
CA LEU A 599 -5.03 -21.99 26.08
C LEU A 599 -6.34 -22.77 26.10
N ASP A 600 -7.10 -22.68 27.19
CA ASP A 600 -8.33 -23.44 27.41
C ASP A 600 -9.55 -22.48 27.48
N ILE A 601 -10.73 -22.94 27.04
CA ILE A 601 -11.98 -22.18 27.15
C ILE A 601 -12.41 -22.02 28.63
N ALA A 602 -12.08 -22.97 29.46
CA ALA A 602 -12.38 -22.95 30.89
C ALA A 602 -11.16 -22.53 31.73
N SER A 603 -11.35 -21.68 32.71
CA SER A 603 -10.29 -21.33 33.66
C SER A 603 -9.89 -22.53 34.55
N THR A 604 -8.60 -22.76 34.71
CA THR A 604 -8.03 -24.00 35.34
C THR A 604 -7.30 -23.71 36.65
N GLY A 605 -7.66 -22.70 37.38
CA GLY A 605 -7.14 -22.48 38.75
C GLY A 605 -5.82 -21.73 38.81
N TYR A 606 -5.34 -21.54 40.04
CA TYR A 606 -4.16 -20.72 40.35
C TYR A 606 -2.85 -21.44 40.13
N LYS A 607 -1.96 -20.91 39.32
CA LYS A 607 -0.57 -21.35 39.20
C LYS A 607 0.31 -20.17 38.80
N VAL A 608 1.48 -20.06 39.41
CA VAL A 608 2.52 -19.10 39.00
C VAL A 608 3.58 -19.82 38.19
N VAL A 609 3.90 -19.25 37.03
CA VAL A 609 4.99 -19.70 36.16
C VAL A 609 5.98 -18.58 35.94
N THR A 610 7.24 -18.91 35.69
CA THR A 610 8.33 -17.92 35.57
C THR A 610 9.20 -18.16 34.36
N PHE A 611 9.74 -17.09 33.82
CA PHE A 611 10.80 -17.13 32.79
C PHE A 611 11.80 -16.01 33.05
N LYS A 612 12.98 -16.10 32.41
CA LYS A 612 14.06 -15.11 32.54
C LYS A 612 14.36 -14.46 31.20
N ASP A 613 14.90 -13.24 31.23
CA ASP A 613 15.29 -12.52 30.01
C ASP A 613 16.77 -12.74 29.63
N SER A 614 17.64 -12.94 30.63
CA SER A 614 19.09 -13.07 30.43
C SER A 614 19.49 -14.34 29.68
N LEU A 615 20.46 -14.18 28.78
CA LEU A 615 21.10 -15.26 28.01
C LEU A 615 22.60 -15.35 28.33
N PRO A 616 23.21 -16.54 28.20
CA PRO A 616 24.68 -16.64 28.16
C PRO A 616 25.26 -15.73 27.08
N PHE A 617 26.42 -15.12 27.30
CA PHE A 617 27.00 -14.12 26.40
C PHE A 617 27.10 -14.60 24.94
N ASP A 618 27.54 -15.81 24.70
CA ASP A 618 27.68 -16.37 23.35
C ASP A 618 26.33 -16.57 22.64
N HIS A 619 25.29 -16.96 23.39
CA HIS A 619 23.94 -17.09 22.85
C HIS A 619 23.36 -15.70 22.53
N PHE A 620 23.52 -14.73 23.43
CA PHE A 620 23.08 -13.35 23.19
C PHE A 620 23.74 -12.78 21.93
N LYS A 621 25.07 -12.91 21.80
CA LYS A 621 25.80 -12.43 20.64
C LYS A 621 25.29 -13.08 19.34
N ARG A 622 25.13 -14.40 19.34
CA ARG A 622 24.64 -15.13 18.18
C ARG A 622 23.26 -14.63 17.74
N TYR A 623 22.32 -14.47 18.66
CA TYR A 623 20.98 -14.01 18.33
C TYR A 623 20.92 -12.53 17.94
N ALA A 624 21.79 -11.70 18.48
CA ALA A 624 21.93 -10.30 18.06
C ALA A 624 22.48 -10.15 16.63
N GLU A 625 23.31 -11.10 16.18
CA GLU A 625 23.87 -11.15 14.81
C GLU A 625 22.98 -11.93 13.82
N HIS A 626 22.08 -12.81 14.30
CA HIS A 626 21.26 -13.71 13.49
C HIS A 626 19.78 -13.65 13.90
N LEU A 627 19.11 -12.55 13.57
CA LEU A 627 17.72 -12.29 13.97
C LEU A 627 16.73 -13.34 13.45
N ASP A 628 16.95 -13.85 12.24
CA ASP A 628 16.11 -14.93 11.68
C ASP A 628 16.19 -16.23 12.49
N GLN A 629 17.40 -16.53 13.03
CA GLN A 629 17.55 -17.68 13.91
C GLN A 629 16.82 -17.43 15.22
N TRP A 630 17.00 -16.26 15.83
CA TRP A 630 16.27 -15.89 17.04
C TRP A 630 14.76 -16.03 16.85
N GLN A 631 14.22 -15.48 15.73
CA GLN A 631 12.78 -15.53 15.43
C GLN A 631 12.28 -16.97 15.26
N ARG A 632 13.06 -17.86 14.67
CA ARG A 632 12.70 -19.29 14.60
C ARG A 632 12.75 -19.98 15.96
N ASP A 633 13.81 -19.75 16.73
CA ASP A 633 14.06 -20.45 17.99
C ASP A 633 13.07 -20.00 19.08
N ILE A 634 12.67 -18.72 19.11
CA ILE A 634 11.67 -18.21 20.08
C ILE A 634 10.28 -18.83 19.86
N LEU A 635 9.95 -19.25 18.64
CA LEU A 635 8.67 -19.84 18.28
C LEU A 635 8.68 -21.37 18.24
N ALA A 636 9.84 -22.00 18.13
CA ALA A 636 9.93 -23.45 17.99
C ALA A 636 9.34 -24.19 19.19
N GLU A 637 8.59 -25.26 18.97
CA GLU A 637 8.01 -26.08 20.04
C GLU A 637 9.07 -26.93 20.76
N GLU A 638 10.06 -27.40 19.98
CA GLU A 638 11.15 -28.20 20.51
C GLU A 638 12.04 -27.40 21.47
N PRO A 639 12.52 -28.00 22.55
CA PRO A 639 13.44 -27.38 23.48
C PRO A 639 14.70 -26.84 22.79
N ASN A 640 15.07 -25.61 23.10
CA ASN A 640 16.22 -24.92 22.55
C ASN A 640 16.82 -23.93 23.56
N ASP A 641 17.80 -23.13 23.15
CA ASP A 641 18.50 -22.17 24.01
C ASP A 641 17.60 -21.06 24.57
N LEU A 642 16.42 -20.83 23.95
CA LEU A 642 15.43 -19.83 24.39
C LEU A 642 14.30 -20.42 25.24
N SER A 643 14.30 -21.73 25.52
CA SER A 643 13.19 -22.37 26.26
C SER A 643 12.97 -21.81 27.66
N ALA A 644 14.02 -21.31 28.31
CA ALA A 644 13.93 -20.65 29.61
C ALA A 644 13.61 -19.15 29.55
N ASN A 645 13.55 -18.58 28.34
CA ASN A 645 13.37 -17.14 28.08
C ASN A 645 11.96 -16.83 27.57
N ARG A 646 11.08 -17.81 27.56
CA ARG A 646 9.70 -17.68 27.09
C ARG A 646 8.73 -18.59 27.84
N LEU A 647 7.44 -18.28 27.71
CA LEU A 647 6.33 -19.18 27.99
C LEU A 647 5.55 -19.40 26.70
N LEU A 648 5.23 -20.65 26.40
CA LEU A 648 4.46 -21.03 25.22
C LEU A 648 3.12 -21.64 25.67
N PHE A 649 2.03 -21.11 25.14
CA PHE A 649 0.67 -21.58 25.38
C PHE A 649 -0.01 -21.88 24.05
N LYS A 650 -0.76 -23.01 23.95
CA LYS A 650 -1.46 -23.41 22.72
C LYS A 650 -2.87 -23.92 23.00
N THR A 651 -3.78 -23.67 22.07
CA THR A 651 -5.10 -24.32 22.05
C THR A 651 -4.96 -25.81 21.71
N VAL A 652 -6.02 -26.57 21.88
CA VAL A 652 -6.17 -27.84 21.13
C VAL A 652 -6.28 -27.52 19.62
N PRO A 653 -5.98 -28.49 18.72
CA PRO A 653 -6.22 -28.31 17.31
C PRO A 653 -7.67 -27.89 17.03
N VAL A 654 -7.87 -26.89 16.17
CA VAL A 654 -9.21 -26.42 15.81
C VAL A 654 -9.90 -27.41 14.87
N ASP A 655 -11.19 -27.66 15.09
CA ASP A 655 -11.95 -28.64 14.30
C ASP A 655 -12.33 -28.11 12.89
N LYS A 656 -12.39 -26.80 12.73
CA LYS A 656 -12.72 -26.10 11.49
C LYS A 656 -11.87 -24.85 11.34
N ASP A 657 -11.79 -24.33 10.11
CA ASP A 657 -11.14 -23.04 9.85
C ASP A 657 -11.72 -21.96 10.74
N MET A 658 -10.85 -21.16 11.34
CA MET A 658 -11.20 -19.98 12.12
C MET A 658 -10.60 -18.74 11.44
N ILE A 659 -11.38 -17.67 11.31
CA ILE A 659 -10.89 -16.38 10.78
C ILE A 659 -10.72 -15.43 11.95
N ILE A 660 -9.47 -15.07 12.24
CA ILE A 660 -9.10 -14.04 13.21
C ILE A 660 -9.14 -12.70 12.46
N ASP A 661 -9.99 -11.76 12.91
CA ASP A 661 -10.21 -10.48 12.25
C ASP A 661 -10.06 -9.33 13.25
N GLY A 662 -8.93 -8.64 13.20
CA GLY A 662 -8.66 -7.48 14.05
C GLY A 662 -7.61 -7.74 15.13
N ARG A 663 -7.74 -7.04 16.27
CA ARG A 663 -6.77 -7.07 17.37
C ARG A 663 -7.10 -8.16 18.37
N VAL A 664 -6.19 -9.07 18.59
CA VAL A 664 -6.22 -10.00 19.71
C VAL A 664 -5.74 -9.26 20.96
N ARG A 665 -6.48 -9.38 22.07
CA ARG A 665 -6.12 -8.78 23.36
C ARG A 665 -5.57 -9.84 24.30
N VAL A 666 -4.38 -9.55 24.82
CA VAL A 666 -3.73 -10.35 25.87
C VAL A 666 -3.95 -9.63 27.20
N HIS A 667 -4.52 -10.34 28.17
CA HIS A 667 -4.61 -9.89 29.55
C HIS A 667 -3.75 -10.81 30.42
N VAL A 668 -2.75 -10.25 31.11
CA VAL A 668 -1.86 -10.99 32.00
C VAL A 668 -1.77 -10.34 33.38
N GLN A 669 -1.68 -11.20 34.39
CA GLN A 669 -1.30 -10.82 35.74
C GLN A 669 0.17 -11.16 35.91
N ALA A 670 1.05 -10.14 35.85
CA ALA A 670 2.48 -10.31 35.77
C ALA A 670 3.27 -9.53 36.80
N SER A 671 4.44 -10.05 37.21
CA SER A 671 5.42 -9.34 38.02
C SER A 671 6.82 -9.40 37.42
N SER A 672 7.67 -8.44 37.79
CA SER A 672 9.11 -8.40 37.51
C SER A 672 9.86 -8.47 38.84
N ASN A 673 11.05 -9.08 38.87
CA ASN A 673 11.93 -9.04 40.05
C ASN A 673 12.62 -7.66 40.25
N HIS A 674 12.37 -6.68 39.36
CA HIS A 674 12.86 -5.33 39.44
C HIS A 674 11.73 -4.31 39.42
N SER A 675 12.04 -3.04 39.72
CA SER A 675 11.12 -1.88 39.62
C SER A 675 10.86 -1.44 38.17
N PHE A 676 11.33 -2.20 37.18
CA PHE A 676 11.13 -2.02 35.75
C PHE A 676 11.04 -3.37 35.04
N GLY A 677 10.55 -3.35 33.81
CA GLY A 677 10.43 -4.55 32.98
C GLY A 677 9.66 -4.29 31.70
N MET A 678 9.76 -5.22 30.76
CA MET A 678 8.96 -5.23 29.54
C MET A 678 8.43 -6.64 29.26
N LEU A 679 7.31 -6.70 28.57
CA LEU A 679 6.76 -7.95 28.04
C LEU A 679 6.51 -7.79 26.54
N SER A 680 6.79 -8.86 25.84
CA SER A 680 6.51 -9.02 24.41
C SER A 680 5.66 -10.25 24.18
N PHE A 681 4.84 -10.21 23.13
CA PHE A 681 3.91 -11.27 22.80
C PHE A 681 3.96 -11.56 21.31
N GLN A 682 3.93 -12.84 20.93
CA GLN A 682 3.72 -13.24 19.54
C GLN A 682 2.56 -14.24 19.47
N LEU A 683 1.58 -13.92 18.62
CA LEU A 683 0.49 -14.82 18.25
C LEU A 683 0.97 -15.68 17.08
N VAL A 684 0.72 -16.99 17.14
CA VAL A 684 1.32 -17.96 16.24
C VAL A 684 0.29 -18.98 15.77
N ASP A 685 0.33 -19.28 14.48
CA ASP A 685 -0.36 -20.41 13.84
C ASP A 685 0.58 -21.62 13.86
N TYR A 686 0.34 -22.58 14.74
CA TYR A 686 1.05 -23.85 14.82
C TYR A 686 0.33 -24.94 14.02
N GLY A 687 1.01 -25.51 13.06
CA GLY A 687 0.53 -26.56 12.18
C GLY A 687 1.47 -26.70 10.98
N GLU A 688 1.75 -27.93 10.59
CA GLU A 688 2.61 -28.22 9.44
C GLU A 688 1.88 -27.85 8.14
N ALA A 689 2.32 -26.79 7.48
CA ALA A 689 1.71 -26.31 6.23
C ALA A 689 2.71 -25.66 5.30
N LYS A 690 2.47 -25.76 3.98
CA LYS A 690 3.12 -24.89 3.01
C LYS A 690 2.48 -23.51 3.07
N ARG A 691 3.26 -22.52 3.39
CA ARG A 691 2.85 -21.12 3.50
C ARG A 691 3.38 -20.30 2.34
N PHE A 692 2.83 -19.12 2.11
CA PHE A 692 3.36 -18.22 1.09
C PHE A 692 4.81 -17.84 1.40
N ASN A 693 5.59 -17.68 0.33
CA ASN A 693 6.90 -17.06 0.44
C ASN A 693 6.76 -15.66 1.05
N VAL A 694 7.77 -15.22 1.77
CA VAL A 694 7.79 -13.91 2.46
C VAL A 694 7.59 -12.74 1.48
N SER A 695 8.14 -12.87 0.28
CA SER A 695 8.00 -11.89 -0.80
C SER A 695 7.31 -12.51 -2.01
N PRO A 696 6.55 -11.72 -2.80
CA PRO A 696 5.95 -12.21 -4.02
C PRO A 696 7.04 -12.64 -5.01
N THR A 697 6.80 -13.74 -5.68
CA THR A 697 7.72 -14.31 -6.66
C THR A 697 7.50 -13.65 -8.02
N PRO A 698 8.53 -13.15 -8.69
CA PRO A 698 8.44 -12.74 -10.08
C PRO A 698 8.04 -13.93 -10.97
N ILE A 699 7.06 -13.73 -11.84
CA ILE A 699 6.68 -14.73 -12.82
C ILE A 699 7.69 -14.66 -13.98
N PRO A 700 8.47 -15.72 -14.24
CA PRO A 700 9.55 -15.69 -15.22
C PRO A 700 9.07 -15.25 -16.61
N MET A 701 9.78 -14.31 -17.21
CA MET A 701 9.53 -13.78 -18.56
C MET A 701 8.14 -13.14 -18.76
N ARG A 702 7.40 -12.86 -17.68
CA ARG A 702 6.09 -12.21 -17.74
C ARG A 702 6.19 -10.78 -17.24
N LYS A 703 5.62 -9.88 -18.04
CA LYS A 703 5.57 -8.44 -17.75
C LYS A 703 4.22 -7.89 -18.17
N ILE A 704 3.81 -6.82 -17.53
CA ILE A 704 2.70 -5.99 -17.98
C ILE A 704 3.24 -4.73 -18.62
N GLY A 705 2.67 -4.34 -19.75
CA GLY A 705 2.96 -3.08 -20.40
C GLY A 705 2.09 -1.96 -19.84
N LEU A 706 2.65 -0.76 -19.72
CA LEU A 706 1.93 0.42 -19.21
C LEU A 706 1.39 1.31 -20.33
N GLY A 707 1.69 0.97 -21.60
CA GLY A 707 1.29 1.64 -22.83
C GLY A 707 2.20 1.26 -24.01
N TYR A 708 1.80 1.65 -25.23
CA TYR A 708 2.56 1.31 -26.44
C TYR A 708 3.97 1.94 -26.43
N ARG A 709 5.00 1.08 -26.51
CA ARG A 709 6.41 1.50 -26.42
C ARG A 709 6.73 2.36 -25.22
N TRP A 710 5.99 2.14 -24.15
CA TRP A 710 6.19 2.80 -22.87
C TRP A 710 6.90 1.86 -21.90
N ARG A 711 6.75 2.08 -20.62
CA ARG A 711 7.36 1.29 -19.55
C ARG A 711 6.66 -0.04 -19.36
N GLU A 712 7.36 -0.96 -18.71
CA GLU A 712 6.87 -2.28 -18.32
C GLU A 712 7.10 -2.48 -16.83
N ASP A 713 6.27 -3.28 -16.19
CA ASP A 713 6.47 -3.77 -14.83
C ASP A 713 6.56 -5.29 -14.83
N GLN A 714 7.33 -5.84 -13.89
CA GLN A 714 7.52 -7.27 -13.76
C GLN A 714 6.31 -7.88 -13.05
N LEU A 715 5.63 -8.81 -13.71
CA LEU A 715 4.50 -9.53 -13.13
C LEU A 715 4.93 -10.40 -11.96
N ARG A 716 4.18 -10.35 -10.86
CA ARG A 716 4.47 -11.04 -9.60
C ARG A 716 3.25 -11.75 -9.06
N GLU A 717 3.49 -12.77 -8.24
CA GLU A 717 2.43 -13.43 -7.47
C GLU A 717 3.01 -14.10 -6.21
N PHE A 718 2.20 -14.24 -5.18
CA PHE A 718 2.54 -15.06 -4.05
C PHE A 718 2.40 -16.55 -4.39
N THR A 719 3.48 -17.29 -4.22
CA THR A 719 3.53 -18.74 -4.39
C THR A 719 3.76 -19.42 -3.06
N LEU A 720 3.23 -20.63 -2.89
CA LEU A 720 3.51 -21.44 -1.72
C LEU A 720 4.97 -21.87 -1.71
N ALA A 721 5.57 -21.86 -0.52
CA ALA A 721 6.92 -22.33 -0.29
C ALA A 721 7.07 -23.81 -0.70
N LYS A 722 8.26 -24.19 -1.14
CA LYS A 722 8.58 -25.56 -1.54
C LYS A 722 8.37 -26.57 -0.40
N PHE A 723 8.75 -26.16 0.80
CA PHE A 723 8.68 -26.98 2.02
C PHE A 723 7.62 -26.43 2.97
N ALA A 724 6.98 -27.31 3.70
CA ALA A 724 6.11 -26.94 4.81
C ALA A 724 6.94 -26.38 5.98
N THR A 725 6.29 -25.57 6.80
CA THR A 725 6.85 -25.04 8.04
C THR A 725 5.92 -25.37 9.20
N PRO A 726 6.45 -25.62 10.41
CA PRO A 726 5.62 -26.06 11.54
C PRO A 726 4.79 -24.93 12.15
N PHE A 727 5.13 -23.69 11.89
CA PHE A 727 4.43 -22.53 12.44
C PHE A 727 4.58 -21.28 11.57
N LYS A 728 3.71 -20.28 11.83
CA LYS A 728 3.79 -18.91 11.30
C LYS A 728 3.42 -17.92 12.38
N MET A 729 4.25 -16.90 12.59
CA MET A 729 3.90 -15.74 13.40
C MET A 729 2.79 -14.93 12.68
N ILE A 730 1.73 -14.60 13.43
CA ILE A 730 0.56 -13.87 12.92
C ILE A 730 0.57 -12.41 13.37
N SER A 731 0.91 -12.18 14.64
CA SER A 731 0.85 -10.85 15.26
C SER A 731 1.85 -10.73 16.40
N LYS A 732 2.21 -9.47 16.72
CA LYS A 732 3.10 -9.09 17.83
C LYS A 732 2.50 -7.97 18.67
N GLY A 733 2.99 -7.82 19.89
CA GLY A 733 2.71 -6.67 20.75
C GLY A 733 3.75 -6.55 21.86
N HIS A 734 4.01 -5.31 22.32
CA HIS A 734 5.06 -5.00 23.28
C HIS A 734 4.56 -3.97 24.30
N ILE A 735 5.02 -4.08 25.55
CA ILE A 735 4.70 -3.13 26.59
C ILE A 735 5.82 -2.98 27.61
N ASN A 736 6.08 -1.75 28.05
CA ASN A 736 6.82 -1.46 29.26
C ASN A 736 5.87 -1.57 30.46
N LEU A 737 6.22 -2.33 31.46
CA LEU A 737 5.37 -2.57 32.64
C LEU A 737 5.05 -1.31 33.44
N GLN A 738 5.89 -0.28 33.33
CA GLN A 738 5.64 1.02 33.94
C GLN A 738 4.67 1.89 33.13
N ASN A 739 4.32 1.51 31.89
CA ASN A 739 3.35 2.21 31.02
C ASN A 739 2.04 1.40 30.86
N ARG A 740 1.68 0.59 31.85
CA ARG A 740 0.53 -0.34 31.79
C ARG A 740 -0.83 0.33 31.64
N GLU A 741 -0.98 1.61 32.05
CA GLU A 741 -2.22 2.36 31.84
C GLU A 741 -2.28 3.05 30.48
N ASN A 742 -1.18 3.69 30.06
CA ASN A 742 -1.07 4.37 28.76
C ASN A 742 0.39 4.76 28.45
N ALA A 743 0.63 5.25 27.24
CA ALA A 743 1.97 5.52 26.75
C ALA A 743 2.69 6.75 27.35
N TRP A 744 2.00 7.66 28.04
CA TRP A 744 2.60 8.88 28.64
C TRP A 744 2.70 8.85 30.17
N LYS A 745 1.91 8.00 30.83
CA LYS A 745 1.93 7.86 32.28
C LYS A 745 2.91 6.76 32.68
N VAL A 746 3.77 7.07 33.62
CA VAL A 746 4.71 6.11 34.20
C VAL A 746 4.24 5.77 35.61
N ASP A 747 3.84 4.52 35.83
CA ASP A 747 3.41 4.01 37.10
C ASP A 747 4.56 3.37 37.89
N GLU A 748 4.49 3.43 39.21
CA GLU A 748 5.39 2.70 40.07
C GLU A 748 5.26 1.18 39.84
N LEU A 749 6.38 0.49 39.72
CA LEU A 749 6.47 -0.96 39.69
C LEU A 749 7.29 -1.43 40.91
N LYS A 750 6.71 -2.29 41.74
CA LYS A 750 7.43 -2.88 42.87
C LYS A 750 7.90 -4.27 42.54
N PRO A 751 9.17 -4.61 42.86
CA PRO A 751 9.68 -5.95 42.66
C PRO A 751 8.76 -7.04 43.21
N ASP A 752 8.55 -8.10 42.42
CA ASP A 752 7.74 -9.29 42.75
C ASP A 752 6.25 -9.03 43.05
N GLN A 753 5.76 -7.78 42.88
CA GLN A 753 4.33 -7.47 42.96
C GLN A 753 3.65 -7.73 41.59
N PHE A 754 2.53 -8.44 41.62
CA PHE A 754 1.71 -8.70 40.42
C PHE A 754 0.86 -7.49 40.05
N TYR A 755 0.82 -7.19 38.76
CA TYR A 755 0.03 -6.14 38.15
C TYR A 755 -0.78 -6.68 36.99
N SER A 756 -1.99 -6.15 36.81
CA SER A 756 -2.85 -6.43 35.68
C SER A 756 -2.38 -5.61 34.48
N ILE A 757 -2.16 -6.28 33.36
CA ILE A 757 -1.60 -5.68 32.13
C ILE A 757 -2.44 -6.14 30.96
N ASP A 758 -2.94 -5.19 30.17
CA ASP A 758 -3.67 -5.40 28.94
C ASP A 758 -2.79 -4.98 27.75
N VAL A 759 -2.67 -5.83 26.74
CA VAL A 759 -1.95 -5.54 25.48
C VAL A 759 -2.80 -5.92 24.29
N ASP A 760 -3.10 -4.94 23.45
CA ASP A 760 -3.68 -5.19 22.13
C ASP A 760 -2.54 -5.48 21.15
N LEU A 761 -2.51 -6.68 20.60
CA LEU A 761 -1.55 -7.05 19.57
C LEU A 761 -1.84 -6.30 18.27
N GLN A 762 -0.88 -6.27 17.35
CA GLN A 762 -1.12 -5.70 16.02
C GLN A 762 -2.32 -6.39 15.35
N PRO A 763 -3.17 -5.65 14.62
CA PRO A 763 -4.34 -6.25 13.99
C PRO A 763 -3.92 -7.19 12.86
N THR A 764 -4.75 -8.19 12.62
CA THR A 764 -4.54 -9.16 11.54
C THR A 764 -5.85 -9.48 10.83
N PHE A 765 -5.75 -10.19 9.71
CA PHE A 765 -6.82 -10.96 9.12
C PHE A 765 -6.20 -12.30 8.71
N HIS A 766 -6.46 -13.35 9.50
CA HIS A 766 -5.78 -14.63 9.35
C HIS A 766 -6.74 -15.82 9.45
N ARG A 767 -6.71 -16.67 8.45
CA ARG A 767 -7.36 -17.98 8.48
C ARG A 767 -6.45 -18.98 9.18
N LEU A 768 -6.84 -19.44 10.35
CA LEU A 768 -6.25 -20.58 11.04
C LEU A 768 -6.94 -21.85 10.50
N ALA A 769 -6.21 -22.70 9.82
CA ALA A 769 -6.77 -23.87 9.16
C ALA A 769 -7.20 -24.96 10.16
N ALA A 770 -8.20 -25.77 9.81
CA ALA A 770 -8.58 -26.94 10.59
C ALA A 770 -7.37 -27.86 10.86
N GLY A 771 -7.27 -28.35 12.09
CA GLY A 771 -6.13 -29.15 12.55
C GLY A 771 -4.93 -28.34 13.06
N HIS A 772 -4.89 -27.03 12.83
CA HIS A 772 -3.87 -26.14 13.40
C HIS A 772 -4.23 -25.73 14.85
N GLN A 773 -3.26 -25.16 15.55
CA GLN A 773 -3.42 -24.65 16.90
C GLN A 773 -3.08 -23.16 16.94
N LEU A 774 -3.90 -22.38 17.63
CA LEU A 774 -3.54 -21.01 17.98
C LEU A 774 -2.58 -21.04 19.17
N GLY A 775 -1.44 -20.38 19.03
CA GLY A 775 -0.45 -20.26 20.10
C GLY A 775 -0.16 -18.83 20.48
N LEU A 776 0.25 -18.64 21.74
CA LEU A 776 0.78 -17.40 22.26
C LEU A 776 2.14 -17.66 22.91
N VAL A 777 3.15 -16.90 22.47
CA VAL A 777 4.48 -16.88 23.08
C VAL A 777 4.61 -15.59 23.88
N VAL A 778 4.91 -15.73 25.18
CA VAL A 778 5.19 -14.59 26.10
C VAL A 778 6.68 -14.61 26.41
N TYR A 779 7.34 -13.48 26.20
CA TYR A 779 8.78 -13.30 26.40
C TYR A 779 9.08 -11.84 26.76
N ALA A 780 10.33 -11.43 26.91
CA ALA A 780 10.66 -10.04 27.24
C ALA A 780 11.33 -9.35 26.04
N THR A 781 12.64 -9.53 25.85
CA THR A 781 13.39 -8.90 24.77
C THR A 781 13.01 -9.43 23.38
N ASP A 782 12.46 -8.57 22.51
CA ASP A 782 12.34 -8.84 21.07
C ASP A 782 13.62 -8.37 20.36
N PHE A 783 14.45 -9.32 19.90
CA PHE A 783 15.73 -9.01 19.29
C PHE A 783 15.61 -8.24 17.97
N GLY A 784 14.47 -8.36 17.29
CA GLY A 784 14.21 -7.63 16.06
C GLY A 784 13.74 -6.19 16.29
N MET A 785 13.11 -5.92 17.45
CA MET A 785 12.33 -4.69 17.61
C MET A 785 12.67 -3.87 18.86
N THR A 786 12.98 -4.50 20.01
CA THR A 786 13.21 -3.78 21.28
C THR A 786 14.69 -3.54 21.59
N VAL A 787 14.97 -2.76 22.65
CA VAL A 787 16.32 -2.73 23.24
C VAL A 787 16.70 -4.10 23.81
N ARG A 788 18.00 -4.43 23.81
CA ARG A 788 18.55 -5.74 24.16
C ARG A 788 19.53 -5.57 25.32
N GLY A 789 19.00 -5.51 26.54
CA GLY A 789 19.81 -5.25 27.74
C GLY A 789 20.59 -6.45 28.26
N ASN A 790 20.14 -7.65 27.96
CA ASN A 790 20.66 -8.92 28.52
C ASN A 790 20.84 -8.85 30.05
N GLN A 791 19.80 -8.38 30.72
CA GLN A 791 19.80 -8.11 32.17
C GLN A 791 19.23 -9.31 32.94
N ASP A 792 19.57 -9.43 34.25
CA ASP A 792 18.99 -10.47 35.11
C ASP A 792 17.52 -10.11 35.49
N LEU A 793 16.65 -10.06 34.49
CA LEU A 793 15.23 -9.84 34.65
C LEU A 793 14.50 -11.20 34.67
N ARG A 794 13.65 -11.38 35.67
CA ARG A 794 12.76 -12.55 35.80
C ARG A 794 11.33 -12.08 35.91
N TYR A 795 10.47 -12.74 35.18
CA TYR A 795 9.06 -12.44 35.11
C TYR A 795 8.23 -13.62 35.62
N SER A 796 7.17 -13.31 36.37
CA SER A 796 6.23 -14.32 36.84
C SER A 796 4.84 -13.99 36.32
N LEU A 797 4.09 -14.99 35.84
CA LEU A 797 2.69 -14.88 35.45
C LEU A 797 1.81 -15.73 36.34
N GLU A 798 0.69 -15.15 36.79
CA GLU A 798 -0.36 -15.80 37.58
C GLU A 798 -1.44 -16.31 36.63
N LEU A 799 -1.33 -17.57 36.16
CA LEU A 799 -2.09 -18.11 35.04
C LEU A 799 -3.61 -18.04 35.19
N GLY A 800 -4.12 -18.29 36.40
CA GLY A 800 -5.57 -18.27 36.66
C GLY A 800 -6.25 -16.93 36.36
N ASN A 801 -5.47 -15.84 36.31
CA ASN A 801 -5.92 -14.49 36.02
C ASN A 801 -5.44 -13.99 34.64
N CYS A 802 -4.94 -14.88 33.80
CA CYS A 802 -4.49 -14.56 32.43
C CYS A 802 -5.49 -15.09 31.40
N ARG A 803 -5.75 -14.29 30.34
CA ARG A 803 -6.62 -14.67 29.23
C ARG A 803 -6.19 -14.04 27.91
N LEU A 804 -6.66 -14.65 26.84
CA LEU A 804 -6.49 -14.21 25.45
C LEU A 804 -7.89 -14.04 24.83
N ASP A 805 -8.24 -12.80 24.44
CA ASP A 805 -9.51 -12.49 23.79
C ASP A 805 -9.29 -12.37 22.28
N VAL A 806 -9.81 -13.32 21.52
CA VAL A 806 -9.60 -13.46 20.06
C VAL A 806 -10.86 -13.04 19.29
N PRO A 807 -10.80 -12.00 18.45
CA PRO A 807 -11.93 -11.61 17.61
C PRO A 807 -12.08 -12.63 16.46
N LEU A 808 -13.24 -13.22 16.32
CA LEU A 808 -13.54 -14.26 15.33
C LEU A 808 -14.67 -13.82 14.40
N ARG A 809 -14.46 -14.08 13.11
CA ARG A 809 -15.47 -13.89 12.05
C ARG A 809 -16.18 -15.20 11.71
#